data_6f0a19a9360bed3afa0e32864516b8f9
#
_entry.id   6f0a19a9360bed3afa0e32864516b8f9
#
_cell.length_a   1.000
_cell.length_b   1.000
_cell.length_c   1.000
_cell.angle_alpha   90.00
_cell.angle_beta   90.00
_cell.angle_gamma   90.00
#
_symmetry.space_group_name_H-M   'P 1'
#
loop_
_entity.id
_entity.type
_entity.pdbx_description
1 polymer ?
#
loop_
_entity_poly.entity_id
_entity_poly.type
_entity_poly.pdbx_seq_one_letter_code
_entity_poly.pdbx_strand_id
1 'polypeptide(L)'
;MNAKRLMVLTLLLVAAIGATAALKDTVEKDFALRSTNKQVSGVMNKVAKLKLNADEQLAMKFLYSYMPLPDMTDYSVDFYKMNVEYALRTRKEMTWGSKVPDREFYHFVLPVRINNENLDESRRVFFEELKERVKGMSMRDAALEVNHWCHEKVTYRPSDSRTSSPLASVKTAFGRCGEESTFGVAAMRAVGIPARQVYTPRWAHTDDNHAWVEVWIDGKWQFLGACEPEPVLNLGWFNAPASRGMMMHTKVFGRYEGPEDVMSKNNCFTEINVTENYAPTAKAVIRVVDEKGAPVSARVDFKVYNYAELYTVCRKQSDKDGYTYVTSGLGDLVVWASKGNRFGFEKCSVGKQDTVVVALDKTVGFSGVVELDLVPPVERNTVPPLTQEQIDVNKKRLVYEDSIRGVYEATFVNEAKAKTLAEGWGLPVDKVTHFLIGSRGNYATLISFINKASDKQRALNLLDVISDKDLRDVSLEVLNDHFYNTPDLGDGSKFYFENVMNPRIDNEMIEPYKAYLQKALNKLNVKAFKADPYKWADWVKNNIVVIDGWNPQNLRMMPTKVWQYRCSDADSRDMFFVAGARAMGIYARKDLVTGKVQWASAKDEWHDVQFETAEQVTSVQGDLKMAYTKTQRLDDPKYYYHFTISKVDDGYPVLLNYPEEGYNDMFKGGAKIDEGNYVLITGTRLGNGSVLARLCFFGINHSNATDTDLVFRTSDTDVQVIGNFNSEDKYYDFATKSTKSLLSTTGRGYYILGLINPNHEPSNHALHDIESVAAEFEQWGGKIVVLFADEDASKRHKWAEFKKMPNTVVYGTDLNGAIADELKQALNLGSDNRPIFVIADTFNRVVFVSQGYTIGLGEQMINVIHKLNEGK
;
A
#
# COMPACT_ATOMS: atom_id res chain seq x y z
N MET A 1 1.33 45.24 -30.16
CA MET A 1 1.93 44.39 -29.11
C MET A 1 3.05 45.22 -28.46
N ASN A 2 2.98 45.51 -27.14
CA ASN A 2 3.94 46.41 -26.48
C ASN A 2 5.35 45.78 -26.44
N ALA A 3 6.39 46.56 -26.73
CA ALA A 3 7.81 46.15 -26.74
C ALA A 3 8.21 45.36 -25.45
N LYS A 4 7.67 45.73 -24.30
CA LYS A 4 7.86 44.97 -23.04
C LYS A 4 7.30 43.52 -23.11
N ARG A 5 6.15 43.30 -23.76
CA ARG A 5 5.59 41.95 -23.93
C ARG A 5 6.42 41.13 -24.92
N LEU A 6 6.95 41.76 -25.98
CA LEU A 6 7.84 41.08 -26.92
C LEU A 6 9.16 40.70 -26.26
N MET A 7 9.73 41.57 -25.42
CA MET A 7 10.97 41.30 -24.68
C MET A 7 10.80 40.19 -23.65
N VAL A 8 9.69 40.14 -22.93
CA VAL A 8 9.37 39.04 -21.98
C VAL A 8 9.17 37.71 -22.73
N LEU A 9 8.46 37.73 -23.87
CA LEU A 9 8.29 36.53 -24.70
C LEU A 9 9.62 36.01 -25.27
N THR A 10 10.52 36.93 -25.68
CA THR A 10 11.85 36.53 -26.18
C THR A 10 12.73 35.99 -25.07
N LEU A 11 12.70 36.57 -23.86
CA LEU A 11 13.43 36.07 -22.71
C LEU A 11 12.92 34.68 -22.25
N LEU A 12 11.60 34.48 -22.26
CA LEU A 12 11.00 33.17 -21.95
C LEU A 12 11.36 32.10 -23.02
N LEU A 13 11.42 32.49 -24.29
CA LEU A 13 11.80 31.59 -25.39
C LEU A 13 13.28 31.19 -25.29
N VAL A 14 14.17 32.15 -25.00
CA VAL A 14 15.61 31.88 -24.79
C VAL A 14 15.85 31.01 -23.56
N ALA A 15 15.13 31.25 -22.46
CA ALA A 15 15.21 30.42 -21.25
C ALA A 15 14.72 28.99 -21.51
N ALA A 16 13.62 28.80 -22.26
CA ALA A 16 13.10 27.48 -22.63
C ALA A 16 14.08 26.72 -23.56
N ILE A 17 14.66 27.36 -24.54
CA ILE A 17 15.68 26.76 -25.44
C ILE A 17 16.92 26.34 -24.64
N GLY A 18 17.37 27.20 -23.71
CA GLY A 18 18.49 26.89 -22.80
C GLY A 18 18.21 25.67 -21.90
N ALA A 19 17.01 25.57 -21.35
CA ALA A 19 16.61 24.44 -20.50
C ALA A 19 16.54 23.11 -21.27
N THR A 20 16.00 23.11 -22.47
CA THR A 20 15.94 21.91 -23.35
C THR A 20 17.35 21.44 -23.78
N ALA A 21 18.25 22.38 -24.08
CA ALA A 21 19.63 22.05 -24.40
C ALA A 21 20.37 21.44 -23.21
N ALA A 22 20.17 21.98 -22.00
CA ALA A 22 20.74 21.46 -20.74
C ALA A 22 20.21 20.06 -20.42
N LEU A 23 18.92 19.80 -20.60
CA LEU A 23 18.31 18.48 -20.42
C LEU A 23 18.96 17.46 -21.38
N LYS A 24 19.08 17.80 -22.67
CA LYS A 24 19.69 16.93 -23.68
C LYS A 24 21.12 16.57 -23.33
N ASP A 25 21.95 17.56 -22.96
CA ASP A 25 23.35 17.34 -22.59
C ASP A 25 23.48 16.44 -21.35
N THR A 26 22.60 16.61 -20.38
CA THR A 26 22.56 15.78 -19.18
C THR A 26 22.17 14.34 -19.52
N VAL A 27 21.14 14.14 -20.32
CA VAL A 27 20.67 12.82 -20.74
C VAL A 27 21.74 12.08 -21.54
N GLU A 28 22.42 12.76 -22.47
CA GLU A 28 23.53 12.16 -23.27
C GLU A 28 24.67 11.68 -22.36
N LYS A 29 25.07 12.47 -21.38
CA LYS A 29 26.11 12.10 -20.41
C LYS A 29 25.71 10.90 -19.56
N ASP A 30 24.48 10.93 -19.00
CA ASP A 30 23.99 9.87 -18.12
C ASP A 30 23.76 8.56 -18.87
N PHE A 31 23.26 8.64 -20.13
CA PHE A 31 23.13 7.49 -21.01
C PHE A 31 24.49 6.87 -21.34
N ALA A 32 25.48 7.69 -21.67
CA ALA A 32 26.83 7.24 -21.96
C ALA A 32 27.46 6.57 -20.71
N LEU A 33 27.32 7.19 -19.54
CA LEU A 33 27.83 6.63 -18.28
C LEU A 33 27.19 5.26 -17.99
N ARG A 34 25.87 5.14 -18.09
CA ARG A 34 25.16 3.88 -17.84
C ARG A 34 25.53 2.80 -18.84
N SER A 35 25.82 3.18 -20.08
CA SER A 35 26.26 2.27 -21.16
C SER A 35 27.62 1.60 -20.89
N THR A 36 28.44 2.12 -19.95
CA THR A 36 29.73 1.52 -19.58
C THR A 36 29.58 0.22 -18.78
N ASN A 37 28.41 -0.02 -18.18
CA ASN A 37 28.17 -1.25 -17.44
C ASN A 37 28.05 -2.45 -18.38
N LYS A 38 28.91 -3.45 -18.19
CA LYS A 38 29.04 -4.60 -19.08
C LYS A 38 27.77 -5.45 -19.17
N GLN A 39 27.04 -5.59 -18.07
CA GLN A 39 25.86 -6.44 -17.98
C GLN A 39 24.69 -5.92 -18.83
N VAL A 40 24.54 -4.60 -18.91
CA VAL A 40 23.45 -3.95 -19.65
C VAL A 40 23.90 -3.28 -20.96
N SER A 41 25.20 -3.29 -21.27
CA SER A 41 25.75 -2.67 -22.49
C SER A 41 25.06 -3.16 -23.77
N GLY A 42 24.66 -4.42 -23.81
CA GLY A 42 23.95 -5.02 -24.95
C GLY A 42 22.60 -4.33 -25.24
N VAL A 43 21.78 -4.06 -24.22
CA VAL A 43 20.50 -3.36 -24.39
C VAL A 43 20.71 -1.88 -24.66
N MET A 44 21.67 -1.23 -23.98
CA MET A 44 22.00 0.17 -24.20
C MET A 44 22.47 0.42 -25.65
N ASN A 45 23.32 -0.48 -26.20
CA ASN A 45 23.75 -0.43 -27.58
C ASN A 45 22.61 -0.64 -28.60
N LYS A 46 21.63 -1.48 -28.29
CA LYS A 46 20.41 -1.61 -29.11
C LYS A 46 19.67 -0.29 -29.18
N VAL A 47 19.43 0.37 -28.04
CA VAL A 47 18.76 1.68 -27.97
C VAL A 47 19.53 2.75 -28.77
N ALA A 48 20.85 2.82 -28.61
CA ALA A 48 21.69 3.79 -29.31
C ALA A 48 21.65 3.62 -30.86
N LYS A 49 21.39 2.40 -31.35
CA LYS A 49 21.35 2.06 -32.78
C LYS A 49 19.96 2.12 -33.41
N LEU A 50 18.92 2.43 -32.65
CA LEU A 50 17.56 2.57 -33.19
C LEU A 50 17.53 3.69 -34.22
N LYS A 51 16.84 3.45 -35.34
CA LYS A 51 16.55 4.47 -36.34
C LYS A 51 15.31 5.25 -35.93
N LEU A 52 15.53 6.31 -35.17
CA LEU A 52 14.49 7.17 -34.55
C LEU A 52 14.73 8.63 -34.98
N ASN A 53 13.70 9.46 -34.96
CA ASN A 53 13.88 10.90 -35.03
C ASN A 53 14.51 11.47 -33.75
N ALA A 54 14.86 12.76 -33.75
CA ALA A 54 15.62 13.38 -32.67
C ALA A 54 14.83 13.34 -31.32
N ASP A 55 13.53 13.55 -31.35
CA ASP A 55 12.68 13.58 -30.14
C ASP A 55 12.50 12.17 -29.59
N GLU A 56 12.25 11.19 -30.45
CA GLU A 56 12.16 9.77 -30.06
C GLU A 56 13.47 9.27 -29.48
N GLN A 57 14.62 9.66 -30.11
CA GLN A 57 15.94 9.27 -29.63
C GLN A 57 16.24 9.84 -28.23
N LEU A 58 15.92 11.12 -28.00
CA LEU A 58 16.10 11.76 -26.71
C LEU A 58 15.19 11.12 -25.65
N ALA A 59 13.92 10.87 -25.98
CA ALA A 59 12.98 10.23 -25.09
C ALA A 59 13.39 8.81 -24.69
N MET A 60 13.85 7.99 -25.65
CA MET A 60 14.39 6.65 -25.38
C MET A 60 15.63 6.72 -24.49
N LYS A 61 16.57 7.63 -24.78
CA LYS A 61 17.78 7.80 -23.96
C LYS A 61 17.42 8.26 -22.54
N PHE A 62 16.45 9.17 -22.38
CA PHE A 62 15.97 9.61 -21.07
C PHE A 62 15.43 8.44 -20.25
N LEU A 63 14.54 7.62 -20.82
CA LEU A 63 14.01 6.44 -20.12
C LEU A 63 15.13 5.47 -19.72
N TYR A 64 16.02 5.11 -20.65
CA TYR A 64 17.10 4.16 -20.38
C TYR A 64 18.21 4.70 -19.48
N SER A 65 18.33 6.02 -19.35
CA SER A 65 19.27 6.64 -18.40
C SER A 65 18.84 6.47 -16.95
N TYR A 66 17.51 6.41 -16.69
CA TYR A 66 17.01 6.49 -15.33
C TYR A 66 16.10 5.34 -14.89
N MET A 67 15.63 4.47 -15.81
CA MET A 67 14.76 3.37 -15.41
C MET A 67 15.48 2.40 -14.46
N PRO A 68 14.78 1.79 -13.49
CA PRO A 68 15.32 0.72 -12.65
C PRO A 68 15.86 -0.46 -13.47
N LEU A 69 16.79 -1.21 -12.88
CA LEU A 69 17.40 -2.37 -13.55
C LEU A 69 16.35 -3.40 -14.01
N PRO A 70 15.35 -3.78 -13.19
CA PRO A 70 14.29 -4.70 -13.63
C PRO A 70 13.52 -4.17 -14.85
N ASP A 71 13.18 -2.87 -14.89
CA ASP A 71 12.50 -2.29 -16.03
C ASP A 71 13.31 -2.37 -17.33
N MET A 72 14.62 -2.24 -17.21
CA MET A 72 15.53 -2.34 -18.37
C MET A 72 15.63 -3.77 -18.93
N THR A 73 15.53 -4.76 -18.06
CA THR A 73 15.78 -6.17 -18.38
C THR A 73 14.54 -6.97 -18.69
N ASP A 74 13.44 -6.70 -17.95
CA ASP A 74 12.22 -7.50 -18.00
C ASP A 74 11.32 -7.13 -19.18
N TYR A 75 11.43 -5.88 -19.68
CA TYR A 75 10.63 -5.39 -20.80
C TYR A 75 11.48 -5.16 -22.05
N SER A 76 10.86 -5.31 -23.21
CA SER A 76 11.56 -5.19 -24.49
C SER A 76 11.81 -3.72 -24.89
N VAL A 77 12.81 -3.50 -25.72
CA VAL A 77 13.06 -2.17 -26.33
C VAL A 77 11.85 -1.68 -27.14
N ASP A 78 11.15 -2.58 -27.81
CA ASP A 78 9.94 -2.25 -28.59
C ASP A 78 8.79 -1.80 -27.72
N PHE A 79 8.65 -2.36 -26.51
CA PHE A 79 7.71 -1.90 -25.52
C PHE A 79 7.93 -0.41 -25.17
N TYR A 80 9.17 -0.02 -24.88
CA TYR A 80 9.49 1.39 -24.59
C TYR A 80 9.35 2.29 -25.80
N LYS A 81 9.71 1.80 -27.00
CA LYS A 81 9.51 2.54 -28.25
C LYS A 81 8.04 2.87 -28.48
N MET A 82 7.17 1.91 -28.32
CA MET A 82 5.70 2.11 -28.38
C MET A 82 5.24 3.18 -27.36
N ASN A 83 5.71 3.08 -26.11
CA ASN A 83 5.35 4.05 -25.05
C ASN A 83 5.85 5.47 -25.39
N VAL A 84 7.05 5.60 -25.95
CA VAL A 84 7.60 6.88 -26.44
C VAL A 84 6.76 7.46 -27.57
N GLU A 85 6.41 6.62 -28.56
CA GLU A 85 5.57 7.03 -29.69
C GLU A 85 4.26 7.64 -29.20
N TYR A 86 3.52 6.93 -28.33
CA TYR A 86 2.24 7.40 -27.80
C TYR A 86 2.41 8.65 -26.91
N ALA A 87 3.47 8.76 -26.12
CA ALA A 87 3.74 9.96 -25.35
C ALA A 87 4.00 11.18 -26.24
N LEU A 88 4.77 11.03 -27.30
CA LEU A 88 5.06 12.12 -28.27
C LEU A 88 3.85 12.49 -29.11
N ARG A 89 2.96 11.54 -29.40
CA ARG A 89 1.67 11.81 -30.07
C ARG A 89 0.81 12.79 -29.27
N THR A 90 0.80 12.70 -27.96
CA THR A 90 0.00 13.62 -27.12
C THR A 90 0.41 15.07 -27.27
N ARG A 91 1.71 15.35 -27.53
CA ARG A 91 2.19 16.72 -27.81
C ARG A 91 1.62 17.31 -29.09
N LYS A 92 1.23 16.48 -30.05
CA LYS A 92 0.71 16.88 -31.36
C LYS A 92 -0.82 16.82 -31.41
N GLU A 93 -1.43 15.82 -30.81
CA GLU A 93 -2.85 15.49 -30.97
C GLU A 93 -3.74 16.15 -29.91
N MET A 94 -3.21 16.41 -28.69
CA MET A 94 -3.99 17.03 -27.61
C MET A 94 -3.94 18.56 -27.65
N THR A 95 -5.07 19.23 -27.34
CA THR A 95 -5.19 20.70 -27.36
C THR A 95 -4.21 21.41 -26.41
N TRP A 96 -3.78 20.73 -25.35
CA TRP A 96 -2.79 21.24 -24.38
C TRP A 96 -1.36 20.75 -24.66
N GLY A 97 -1.16 19.82 -25.57
CA GLY A 97 0.11 19.11 -25.75
C GLY A 97 1.31 20.03 -25.99
N SER A 98 1.15 21.08 -26.81
CA SER A 98 2.18 22.07 -27.07
C SER A 98 2.42 23.06 -25.92
N LYS A 99 1.52 23.13 -24.91
CA LYS A 99 1.63 24.00 -23.75
C LYS A 99 2.35 23.34 -22.58
N VAL A 100 2.53 22.03 -22.60
CA VAL A 100 3.26 21.29 -21.58
C VAL A 100 4.77 21.52 -21.78
N PRO A 101 5.47 22.14 -20.79
CA PRO A 101 6.91 22.37 -20.92
C PRO A 101 7.69 21.05 -20.93
N ASP A 102 8.91 21.07 -21.46
CA ASP A 102 9.75 19.87 -21.59
C ASP A 102 10.03 19.21 -20.23
N ARG A 103 10.29 20.01 -19.18
CA ARG A 103 10.49 19.47 -17.83
C ARG A 103 9.29 18.62 -17.37
N GLU A 104 8.06 19.16 -17.45
CA GLU A 104 6.84 18.48 -17.07
C GLU A 104 6.57 17.28 -17.97
N PHE A 105 6.86 17.38 -19.26
CA PHE A 105 6.71 16.28 -20.20
C PHE A 105 7.66 15.12 -19.89
N TYR A 106 8.97 15.37 -19.78
CA TYR A 106 9.97 14.32 -19.58
C TYR A 106 9.83 13.64 -18.21
N HIS A 107 9.47 14.37 -17.17
CA HIS A 107 9.38 13.83 -15.82
C HIS A 107 7.99 13.29 -15.42
N PHE A 108 6.89 13.78 -16.04
CA PHE A 108 5.53 13.48 -15.58
C PHE A 108 4.55 13.00 -16.68
N VAL A 109 4.96 12.95 -17.94
CA VAL A 109 4.17 12.36 -19.05
C VAL A 109 4.91 11.16 -19.64
N LEU A 110 6.16 11.33 -20.02
CA LEU A 110 6.95 10.33 -20.71
C LEU A 110 7.18 9.04 -19.92
N PRO A 111 7.50 9.07 -18.59
CA PRO A 111 7.78 7.86 -17.82
C PRO A 111 6.60 6.90 -17.80
N VAL A 112 6.89 5.61 -17.95
CA VAL A 112 5.89 4.53 -17.84
C VAL A 112 5.69 4.16 -16.38
N ARG A 113 6.79 3.93 -15.65
CA ARG A 113 6.80 3.59 -14.23
C ARG A 113 6.18 4.70 -13.37
N ILE A 114 5.31 4.32 -12.44
CA ILE A 114 4.62 5.23 -11.52
C ILE A 114 4.99 4.86 -10.08
N ASN A 115 4.79 3.59 -9.69
CA ASN A 115 5.08 3.03 -8.39
C ASN A 115 5.94 1.75 -8.55
N ASN A 116 5.54 0.64 -7.95
CA ASN A 116 6.17 -0.68 -8.06
C ASN A 116 5.30 -1.68 -8.85
N GLU A 117 4.35 -1.18 -9.63
CA GLU A 117 3.45 -1.97 -10.48
C GLU A 117 4.20 -2.75 -11.56
N ASN A 118 3.58 -3.82 -12.06
CA ASN A 118 3.98 -4.42 -13.33
C ASN A 118 3.62 -3.48 -14.48
N LEU A 119 4.52 -3.29 -15.44
CA LEU A 119 4.26 -2.47 -16.63
C LEU A 119 3.47 -3.27 -17.66
N ASP A 120 2.59 -2.58 -18.37
CA ASP A 120 1.77 -3.14 -19.44
C ASP A 120 1.55 -2.12 -20.58
N GLU A 121 0.76 -2.49 -21.58
CA GLU A 121 0.46 -1.63 -22.73
C GLU A 121 -0.67 -0.60 -22.45
N SER A 122 -0.92 -0.27 -21.20
CA SER A 122 -2.00 0.65 -20.79
C SER A 122 -1.93 1.99 -21.51
N ARG A 123 -0.76 2.58 -21.72
CA ARG A 123 -0.64 3.86 -22.42
C ARG A 123 -1.28 3.83 -23.80
N ARG A 124 -1.04 2.78 -24.58
CA ARG A 124 -1.64 2.62 -25.92
C ARG A 124 -3.15 2.43 -25.82
N VAL A 125 -3.58 1.51 -24.96
CA VAL A 125 -5.01 1.19 -24.81
C VAL A 125 -5.77 2.42 -24.31
N PHE A 126 -5.29 3.09 -23.28
CA PHE A 126 -5.98 4.25 -22.70
C PHE A 126 -5.96 5.46 -23.63
N PHE A 127 -4.87 5.68 -24.36
CA PHE A 127 -4.84 6.74 -25.38
C PHE A 127 -5.96 6.54 -26.43
N GLU A 128 -6.10 5.32 -26.97
CA GLU A 128 -7.10 5.04 -28.01
C GLU A 128 -8.53 5.14 -27.47
N GLU A 129 -8.79 4.80 -26.20
CA GLU A 129 -10.10 4.97 -25.58
C GLU A 129 -10.42 6.44 -25.22
N LEU A 130 -9.43 7.22 -24.77
CA LEU A 130 -9.65 8.54 -24.20
C LEU A 130 -9.52 9.69 -25.20
N LYS A 131 -8.74 9.55 -26.27
CA LYS A 131 -8.41 10.67 -27.19
C LYS A 131 -9.63 11.39 -27.76
N GLU A 132 -10.67 10.65 -28.16
CA GLU A 132 -11.92 11.26 -28.69
C GLU A 132 -12.81 11.77 -27.55
N ARG A 133 -12.76 11.14 -26.39
CA ARG A 133 -13.54 11.52 -25.20
C ARG A 133 -13.12 12.89 -24.65
N VAL A 134 -11.83 13.19 -24.65
CA VAL A 134 -11.28 14.48 -24.16
C VAL A 134 -11.10 15.52 -25.25
N LYS A 135 -11.49 15.22 -26.46
CA LYS A 135 -11.32 16.10 -27.64
C LYS A 135 -12.01 17.45 -27.46
N GLY A 136 -11.26 18.52 -27.66
CA GLY A 136 -11.75 19.89 -27.55
C GLY A 136 -11.92 20.40 -26.12
N MET A 137 -11.65 19.61 -25.10
CA MET A 137 -11.70 20.04 -23.70
C MET A 137 -10.50 20.91 -23.35
N SER A 138 -10.64 21.70 -22.28
CA SER A 138 -9.50 22.26 -21.56
C SER A 138 -8.73 21.16 -20.84
N MET A 139 -7.45 21.39 -20.48
CA MET A 139 -6.66 20.41 -19.71
C MET A 139 -7.32 20.08 -18.38
N ARG A 140 -7.92 21.07 -17.73
CA ARG A 140 -8.66 20.90 -16.46
C ARG A 140 -9.87 20.01 -16.62
N ASP A 141 -10.72 20.30 -17.61
CA ASP A 141 -11.95 19.52 -17.83
C ASP A 141 -11.60 18.09 -18.27
N ALA A 142 -10.55 17.94 -19.08
CA ALA A 142 -10.04 16.63 -19.47
C ALA A 142 -9.52 15.82 -18.27
N ALA A 143 -8.83 16.44 -17.30
CA ALA A 143 -8.39 15.75 -16.09
C ALA A 143 -9.57 15.23 -15.26
N LEU A 144 -10.61 16.04 -15.08
CA LEU A 144 -11.85 15.61 -14.41
C LEU A 144 -12.55 14.48 -15.19
N GLU A 145 -12.63 14.62 -16.51
CA GLU A 145 -13.25 13.60 -17.39
C GLU A 145 -12.51 12.26 -17.38
N VAL A 146 -11.18 12.30 -17.39
CA VAL A 146 -10.35 11.08 -17.27
C VAL A 146 -10.60 10.41 -15.93
N ASN A 147 -10.74 11.17 -14.83
CA ASN A 147 -11.02 10.57 -13.51
C ASN A 147 -12.42 9.91 -13.48
N HIS A 148 -13.42 10.50 -14.11
CA HIS A 148 -14.72 9.87 -14.30
C HIS A 148 -14.62 8.58 -15.13
N TRP A 149 -13.84 8.58 -16.21
CA TRP A 149 -13.58 7.36 -16.97
C TRP A 149 -12.86 6.28 -16.11
N CYS A 150 -11.97 6.68 -15.20
CA CYS A 150 -11.35 5.76 -14.27
C CYS A 150 -12.39 5.12 -13.34
N HIS A 151 -13.35 5.88 -12.82
CA HIS A 151 -14.43 5.38 -11.98
C HIS A 151 -15.39 4.41 -12.71
N GLU A 152 -15.60 4.60 -14.02
CA GLU A 152 -16.34 3.63 -14.84
C GLU A 152 -15.68 2.24 -14.85
N LYS A 153 -14.35 2.16 -14.62
CA LYS A 153 -13.54 0.94 -14.74
C LYS A 153 -13.19 0.32 -13.40
N VAL A 154 -12.85 1.14 -12.40
CA VAL A 154 -12.24 0.71 -11.14
C VAL A 154 -12.89 1.42 -9.96
N THR A 155 -13.10 0.70 -8.88
CA THR A 155 -13.54 1.23 -7.57
C THR A 155 -12.61 0.75 -6.47
N TYR A 156 -12.66 1.40 -5.30
CA TYR A 156 -11.83 1.03 -4.16
C TYR A 156 -12.23 -0.32 -3.56
N ARG A 157 -11.24 -1.18 -3.31
CA ARG A 157 -11.31 -2.31 -2.37
C ARG A 157 -9.93 -2.60 -1.79
N PRO A 158 -9.83 -2.91 -0.48
CA PRO A 158 -8.57 -3.33 0.12
C PRO A 158 -8.07 -4.64 -0.51
N SER A 159 -6.77 -4.77 -0.62
CA SER A 159 -6.10 -5.99 -1.11
C SER A 159 -4.65 -6.04 -0.59
N ASP A 160 -3.88 -7.08 -0.93
CA ASP A 160 -2.48 -7.22 -0.53
C ASP A 160 -1.57 -6.10 -1.07
N SER A 161 -0.34 -6.06 -0.57
CA SER A 161 0.62 -4.98 -0.82
C SER A 161 1.17 -4.91 -2.26
N ARG A 162 1.04 -5.97 -3.07
CA ARG A 162 1.49 -5.97 -4.47
C ARG A 162 0.65 -5.00 -5.30
N THR A 163 1.27 -4.11 -6.07
CA THR A 163 0.56 -3.19 -6.96
C THR A 163 0.31 -3.86 -8.32
N SER A 164 -0.95 -4.04 -8.69
CA SER A 164 -1.35 -4.55 -10.00
C SER A 164 -1.03 -3.55 -11.12
N SER A 165 -0.80 -4.04 -12.34
CA SER A 165 -0.68 -3.19 -13.51
C SER A 165 -2.00 -2.44 -13.80
N PRO A 166 -1.97 -1.30 -14.52
CA PRO A 166 -3.18 -0.56 -14.87
C PRO A 166 -4.24 -1.39 -15.60
N LEU A 167 -3.84 -2.23 -16.57
CA LEU A 167 -4.78 -3.12 -17.28
C LEU A 167 -5.29 -4.26 -16.40
N ALA A 168 -4.48 -4.76 -15.46
CA ALA A 168 -4.94 -5.76 -14.50
C ALA A 168 -5.96 -5.16 -13.53
N SER A 169 -5.81 -3.90 -13.12
CA SER A 169 -6.79 -3.18 -12.31
C SER A 169 -8.12 -3.03 -13.03
N VAL A 170 -8.11 -2.66 -14.32
CA VAL A 170 -9.31 -2.61 -15.17
C VAL A 170 -9.96 -4.00 -15.28
N LYS A 171 -9.17 -5.04 -15.51
CA LYS A 171 -9.66 -6.44 -15.59
C LYS A 171 -10.32 -6.90 -14.30
N THR A 172 -9.78 -6.47 -13.17
CA THR A 172 -10.30 -6.79 -11.83
C THR A 172 -11.53 -5.98 -11.48
N ALA A 173 -11.68 -4.77 -12.03
CA ALA A 173 -12.70 -3.76 -11.73
C ALA A 173 -12.64 -3.16 -10.31
N PHE A 174 -11.57 -3.41 -9.57
CA PHE A 174 -11.29 -2.74 -8.30
C PHE A 174 -9.78 -2.72 -8.00
N GLY A 175 -9.37 -1.85 -7.07
CA GLY A 175 -8.02 -1.77 -6.54
C GLY A 175 -8.01 -1.06 -5.19
N ARG A 176 -6.90 -1.18 -4.43
CA ARG A 176 -6.65 -0.29 -3.29
C ARG A 176 -6.12 1.06 -3.80
N CYS A 177 -5.95 2.05 -2.93
CA CYS A 177 -5.48 3.39 -3.30
C CYS A 177 -4.17 3.40 -4.12
N GLY A 178 -3.26 2.42 -3.88
CA GLY A 178 -2.03 2.25 -4.65
C GLY A 178 -2.28 1.88 -6.12
N GLU A 179 -3.23 0.97 -6.40
CA GLU A 179 -3.65 0.61 -7.76
C GLU A 179 -4.44 1.73 -8.42
N GLU A 180 -5.41 2.33 -7.71
CA GLU A 180 -6.26 3.39 -8.25
C GLU A 180 -5.43 4.61 -8.67
N SER A 181 -4.50 5.05 -7.82
CA SER A 181 -3.62 6.18 -8.15
C SER A 181 -2.62 5.85 -9.26
N THR A 182 -2.09 4.61 -9.32
CA THR A 182 -1.25 4.15 -10.43
C THR A 182 -2.05 4.14 -11.74
N PHE A 183 -3.27 3.63 -11.73
CA PHE A 183 -4.18 3.62 -12.88
C PHE A 183 -4.56 5.04 -13.32
N GLY A 184 -4.93 5.92 -12.36
CA GLY A 184 -5.26 7.31 -12.65
C GLY A 184 -4.10 8.09 -13.28
N VAL A 185 -2.87 7.96 -12.74
CA VAL A 185 -1.66 8.58 -13.33
C VAL A 185 -1.38 8.02 -14.73
N ALA A 186 -1.52 6.70 -14.94
CA ALA A 186 -1.33 6.10 -16.26
C ALA A 186 -2.33 6.65 -17.28
N ALA A 187 -3.61 6.80 -16.90
CA ALA A 187 -4.66 7.37 -17.76
C ALA A 187 -4.40 8.84 -18.09
N MET A 188 -4.03 9.66 -17.11
CA MET A 188 -3.66 11.07 -17.32
C MET A 188 -2.48 11.21 -18.28
N ARG A 189 -1.39 10.44 -18.05
CA ARG A 189 -0.20 10.42 -18.90
C ARG A 189 -0.49 9.93 -20.30
N ALA A 190 -1.44 8.99 -20.47
CA ALA A 190 -1.83 8.48 -21.77
C ALA A 190 -2.40 9.57 -22.70
N VAL A 191 -3.06 10.60 -22.15
CA VAL A 191 -3.56 11.76 -22.91
C VAL A 191 -2.66 12.99 -22.76
N GLY A 192 -1.45 12.84 -22.24
CA GLY A 192 -0.45 13.91 -22.17
C GLY A 192 -0.69 14.95 -21.08
N ILE A 193 -1.49 14.65 -20.07
CA ILE A 193 -1.61 15.47 -18.87
C ILE A 193 -0.48 15.06 -17.91
N PRO A 194 0.44 16.00 -17.52
CA PRO A 194 1.46 15.68 -16.55
C PRO A 194 0.82 15.29 -15.22
N ALA A 195 1.14 14.10 -14.74
CA ALA A 195 0.55 13.54 -13.54
C ALA A 195 1.58 12.78 -12.69
N ARG A 196 1.39 12.82 -11.37
CA ARG A 196 2.22 12.13 -10.39
C ARG A 196 1.38 11.52 -9.27
N GLN A 197 1.83 10.38 -8.75
CA GLN A 197 1.27 9.81 -7.56
C GLN A 197 1.83 10.54 -6.34
N VAL A 198 0.96 10.97 -5.44
CA VAL A 198 1.33 11.45 -4.11
C VAL A 198 1.06 10.33 -3.13
N TYR A 199 2.00 10.10 -2.23
CA TYR A 199 1.93 9.04 -1.25
C TYR A 199 2.23 9.57 0.15
N THR A 200 1.30 9.33 1.09
CA THR A 200 1.59 9.40 2.51
C THR A 200 1.86 7.99 3.01
N PRO A 201 3.12 7.66 3.35
CA PRO A 201 3.49 6.30 3.68
C PRO A 201 2.79 5.81 4.95
N ARG A 202 2.54 6.72 5.90
CA ARG A 202 1.80 6.45 7.12
C ARG A 202 1.19 7.75 7.66
N TRP A 203 -0.07 7.67 8.07
CA TRP A 203 -0.72 8.71 8.84
C TRP A 203 -0.24 8.70 10.30
N ALA A 204 -0.05 9.86 10.93
CA ALA A 204 0.25 9.92 12.36
C ALA A 204 -1.02 9.79 13.23
N HIS A 205 -2.15 10.23 12.71
CA HIS A 205 -3.43 10.32 13.45
C HIS A 205 -4.31 9.08 13.33
N THR A 206 -4.01 8.16 12.42
CA THR A 206 -4.74 6.89 12.23
C THR A 206 -3.80 5.82 11.68
N ASP A 207 -4.15 4.56 11.88
CA ASP A 207 -3.34 3.42 11.45
C ASP A 207 -3.69 3.03 10.02
N ASP A 208 -3.12 3.78 9.06
CA ASP A 208 -3.30 3.57 7.63
C ASP A 208 -2.25 4.38 6.84
N ASN A 209 -2.30 4.25 5.52
CA ASN A 209 -1.58 5.02 4.52
C ASN A 209 -2.54 5.47 3.42
N HIS A 210 -2.12 6.35 2.52
CA HIS A 210 -2.95 6.72 1.37
C HIS A 210 -2.10 7.17 0.18
N ALA A 211 -2.67 6.97 -1.02
CA ALA A 211 -2.09 7.44 -2.28
C ALA A 211 -3.18 8.05 -3.16
N TRP A 212 -2.85 9.17 -3.82
CA TRP A 212 -3.75 9.88 -4.74
C TRP A 212 -3.00 10.47 -5.91
N VAL A 213 -3.64 11.29 -6.71
CA VAL A 213 -3.07 11.84 -7.94
C VAL A 213 -2.96 13.36 -7.85
N GLU A 214 -1.82 13.91 -8.23
CA GLU A 214 -1.68 15.32 -8.63
C GLU A 214 -1.53 15.42 -10.14
N VAL A 215 -2.20 16.42 -10.72
CA VAL A 215 -2.13 16.80 -12.13
C VAL A 215 -1.61 18.23 -12.28
N TRP A 216 -0.74 18.46 -13.26
CA TRP A 216 -0.24 19.78 -13.55
C TRP A 216 -1.15 20.47 -14.57
N ILE A 217 -1.86 21.52 -14.13
CA ILE A 217 -2.82 22.25 -14.94
C ILE A 217 -2.37 23.71 -15.03
N ASP A 218 -2.03 24.16 -16.25
CA ASP A 218 -1.68 25.54 -16.56
C ASP A 218 -0.67 26.18 -15.58
N GLY A 219 0.37 25.43 -15.21
CA GLY A 219 1.47 25.92 -14.37
C GLY A 219 1.34 25.60 -12.88
N LYS A 220 0.33 24.86 -12.45
CA LYS A 220 0.10 24.51 -11.04
C LYS A 220 -0.24 23.04 -10.86
N TRP A 221 0.31 22.42 -9.83
CA TRP A 221 -0.12 21.11 -9.35
C TRP A 221 -1.45 21.22 -8.60
N GLN A 222 -2.39 20.37 -8.94
CA GLN A 222 -3.72 20.25 -8.31
C GLN A 222 -4.03 18.78 -8.10
N PHE A 223 -4.70 18.44 -7.03
CA PHE A 223 -4.95 17.04 -6.70
C PHE A 223 -6.40 16.60 -7.00
N LEU A 224 -6.58 15.29 -7.07
CA LEU A 224 -7.85 14.60 -7.16
C LEU A 224 -7.74 13.20 -6.52
N GLY A 225 -8.85 12.68 -6.00
CA GLY A 225 -8.98 11.27 -5.59
C GLY A 225 -9.01 10.39 -6.84
N ALA A 226 -8.11 9.41 -6.90
CA ALA A 226 -8.05 8.51 -8.05
C ALA A 226 -9.26 7.59 -8.08
N CYS A 227 -9.92 7.48 -9.23
CA CYS A 227 -11.17 6.73 -9.39
C CYS A 227 -12.33 7.22 -8.49
N GLU A 228 -12.17 8.37 -7.86
CA GLU A 228 -13.15 9.00 -6.97
C GLU A 228 -13.43 10.43 -7.46
N PRO A 229 -14.14 10.59 -8.59
CA PRO A 229 -14.31 11.89 -9.22
C PRO A 229 -15.20 12.82 -8.41
N GLU A 230 -14.66 14.02 -8.18
CA GLU A 230 -15.34 15.15 -7.55
C GLU A 230 -15.62 16.24 -8.60
N PRO A 231 -16.57 17.16 -8.35
CA PRO A 231 -16.91 18.20 -9.31
C PRO A 231 -15.76 19.17 -9.65
N VAL A 232 -14.79 19.29 -8.77
CA VAL A 232 -13.66 20.22 -8.91
C VAL A 232 -12.36 19.58 -8.44
N LEU A 233 -11.22 20.10 -8.93
CA LEU A 233 -9.90 19.71 -8.41
C LEU A 233 -9.68 20.26 -7.00
N ASN A 234 -8.70 19.69 -6.28
CA ASN A 234 -8.36 19.98 -4.87
C ASN A 234 -9.49 19.62 -3.90
N LEU A 235 -10.33 18.67 -4.30
CA LEU A 235 -11.37 18.08 -3.50
C LEU A 235 -11.22 16.55 -3.50
N GLY A 236 -11.35 15.95 -2.36
CA GLY A 236 -11.40 14.51 -2.12
C GLY A 236 -11.81 14.25 -0.68
N TRP A 237 -12.27 13.06 -0.35
CA TRP A 237 -12.63 12.68 1.01
C TRP A 237 -11.47 12.88 2.01
N PHE A 238 -10.23 12.83 1.52
CA PHE A 238 -9.02 12.92 2.32
C PHE A 238 -8.51 14.36 2.58
N ASN A 239 -9.26 15.42 2.25
CA ASN A 239 -8.83 16.80 2.55
C ASN A 239 -8.51 17.01 4.04
N ALA A 240 -9.41 16.55 4.93
CA ALA A 240 -9.21 16.66 6.38
C ALA A 240 -8.01 15.80 6.86
N PRO A 241 -7.91 14.50 6.54
CA PRO A 241 -6.70 13.70 6.82
C PRO A 241 -5.41 14.30 6.28
N ALA A 242 -5.42 14.79 5.04
CA ALA A 242 -4.25 15.39 4.43
C ALA A 242 -3.77 16.62 5.17
N SER A 243 -4.67 17.42 5.75
CA SER A 243 -4.30 18.56 6.60
C SER A 243 -3.54 18.18 7.88
N ARG A 244 -3.56 16.91 8.26
CA ARG A 244 -2.87 16.28 9.40
C ARG A 244 -1.65 15.46 8.98
N GLY A 245 -1.22 15.56 7.72
CA GLY A 245 -0.09 14.79 7.19
C GLY A 245 1.23 15.20 7.80
N MET A 246 2.03 14.21 8.22
CA MET A 246 3.41 14.43 8.65
C MET A 246 4.36 14.41 7.46
N MET A 247 4.12 13.55 6.48
CA MET A 247 4.96 13.38 5.30
C MET A 247 4.11 12.97 4.10
N MET A 248 4.21 13.74 3.02
CA MET A 248 3.66 13.42 1.71
C MET A 248 4.74 13.64 0.68
N HIS A 249 4.97 12.65 -0.14
CA HIS A 249 6.05 12.68 -1.10
C HIS A 249 5.65 12.09 -2.45
N THR A 250 6.47 12.37 -3.45
CA THR A 250 6.35 11.74 -4.76
C THR A 250 7.74 11.39 -5.30
N LYS A 251 7.84 10.27 -6.02
CA LYS A 251 9.05 9.84 -6.70
C LYS A 251 9.00 10.31 -8.14
N VAL A 252 9.79 11.31 -8.46
CA VAL A 252 9.88 11.90 -9.80
C VAL A 252 10.94 11.18 -10.59
N PHE A 253 10.57 10.56 -11.70
CA PHE A 253 11.47 9.80 -12.58
C PHE A 253 12.63 10.66 -13.08
N GLY A 254 13.85 10.18 -12.93
CA GLY A 254 15.08 10.82 -13.41
C GLY A 254 15.63 11.89 -12.46
N ARG A 255 16.55 12.69 -13.00
CA ARG A 255 17.16 13.83 -12.28
C ARG A 255 16.25 15.04 -12.39
N TYR A 256 15.30 15.14 -11.48
CA TYR A 256 14.39 16.27 -11.45
C TYR A 256 14.99 17.44 -10.68
N GLU A 257 14.86 18.63 -11.26
CA GLU A 257 15.22 19.92 -10.65
C GLU A 257 14.01 20.84 -10.70
N GLY A 258 13.18 20.76 -9.66
CA GLY A 258 12.01 21.59 -9.43
C GLY A 258 12.18 22.47 -8.20
N PRO A 259 11.14 23.26 -7.87
CA PRO A 259 11.16 24.16 -6.71
C PRO A 259 10.92 23.43 -5.38
N GLU A 260 10.46 22.16 -5.41
CA GLU A 260 10.05 21.41 -4.23
C GLU A 260 11.25 20.97 -3.37
N ASP A 261 11.03 20.79 -2.06
CA ASP A 261 12.04 20.27 -1.11
C ASP A 261 12.44 18.83 -1.48
N VAL A 262 13.72 18.59 -1.71
CA VAL A 262 14.26 17.28 -2.11
C VAL A 262 14.54 16.45 -0.87
N MET A 263 13.88 15.32 -0.75
CA MET A 263 14.10 14.33 0.30
C MET A 263 15.31 13.45 0.00
N SER A 264 15.37 12.90 -1.22
CA SER A 264 16.46 12.05 -1.66
C SER A 264 16.68 12.14 -3.18
N LYS A 265 17.90 11.83 -3.61
CA LYS A 265 18.25 11.64 -5.04
C LYS A 265 19.00 10.34 -5.19
N ASN A 266 18.63 9.57 -6.21
CA ASN A 266 19.31 8.35 -6.60
C ASN A 266 19.45 8.26 -8.12
N ASN A 267 19.92 7.12 -8.64
CA ASN A 267 20.17 6.95 -10.07
C ASN A 267 18.88 6.83 -10.92
N CYS A 268 17.72 6.62 -10.31
CA CYS A 268 16.46 6.37 -11.01
C CYS A 268 15.43 7.48 -10.82
N PHE A 269 15.38 8.11 -9.65
CA PHE A 269 14.40 9.15 -9.35
C PHE A 269 14.92 10.18 -8.36
N THR A 270 14.24 11.31 -8.34
CA THR A 270 14.33 12.33 -7.30
C THR A 270 13.06 12.25 -6.47
N GLU A 271 13.19 12.05 -5.16
CA GLU A 271 12.08 12.05 -4.23
C GLU A 271 11.89 13.46 -3.67
N ILE A 272 10.70 14.00 -3.83
CA ILE A 272 10.36 15.37 -3.41
C ILE A 272 9.25 15.33 -2.35
N ASN A 273 9.35 16.25 -1.42
CA ASN A 273 8.38 16.49 -0.36
C ASN A 273 7.31 17.47 -0.86
N VAL A 274 6.07 17.07 -0.80
CA VAL A 274 4.92 17.88 -1.21
C VAL A 274 3.95 18.15 -0.06
N THR A 275 4.36 17.90 1.18
CA THR A 275 3.51 18.01 2.38
C THR A 275 2.93 19.42 2.51
N GLU A 276 3.67 20.48 2.16
CA GLU A 276 3.22 21.87 2.24
C GLU A 276 2.00 22.20 1.36
N ASN A 277 1.74 21.38 0.32
CA ASN A 277 0.54 21.53 -0.52
C ASN A 277 -0.75 21.19 0.23
N TYR A 278 -0.65 20.49 1.35
CA TYR A 278 -1.78 19.89 2.08
C TYR A 278 -1.86 20.30 3.53
N ALA A 279 -0.72 20.42 4.22
CA ALA A 279 -0.63 20.65 5.65
C ALA A 279 0.39 21.77 5.98
N PRO A 280 0.21 22.48 7.08
CA PRO A 280 1.26 23.35 7.61
C PRO A 280 2.50 22.55 7.97
N THR A 281 3.67 23.06 7.60
CA THR A 281 4.96 22.40 7.81
C THR A 281 5.95 23.28 8.55
N ALA A 282 6.94 22.63 9.17
CA ALA A 282 8.14 23.28 9.69
C ALA A 282 9.35 22.37 9.51
N LYS A 283 10.55 22.93 9.61
CA LYS A 283 11.80 22.17 9.61
C LYS A 283 12.04 21.58 11.00
N ALA A 284 12.19 20.26 11.06
CA ALA A 284 12.72 19.56 12.22
C ALA A 284 14.24 19.45 12.04
N VAL A 285 15.01 20.25 12.75
CA VAL A 285 16.47 20.23 12.70
C VAL A 285 17.00 19.29 13.78
N ILE A 286 17.87 18.38 13.38
CA ILE A 286 18.45 17.36 14.26
C ILE A 286 19.96 17.52 14.32
N ARG A 287 20.51 17.37 15.54
CA ARG A 287 21.94 17.26 15.77
C ARG A 287 22.27 15.92 16.42
N VAL A 288 23.03 15.09 15.72
CA VAL A 288 23.50 13.80 16.26
C VAL A 288 24.85 13.96 16.94
N VAL A 289 24.96 13.43 18.15
CA VAL A 289 26.18 13.46 18.93
C VAL A 289 26.53 12.06 19.49
N ASP A 290 27.77 11.83 19.83
CA ASP A 290 28.17 10.64 20.58
C ASP A 290 27.83 10.79 22.07
N GLU A 291 28.18 9.77 22.89
CA GLU A 291 27.98 9.74 24.33
C GLU A 291 28.71 10.86 25.10
N LYS A 292 29.70 11.52 24.47
CA LYS A 292 30.49 12.60 25.01
C LYS A 292 30.06 13.98 24.51
N GLY A 293 29.03 14.05 23.68
CA GLY A 293 28.50 15.27 23.06
C GLY A 293 29.25 15.72 21.81
N ALA A 294 30.19 14.93 21.27
CA ALA A 294 30.89 15.26 20.04
C ALA A 294 29.98 14.95 18.82
N PRO A 295 29.99 15.79 17.76
CA PRO A 295 29.16 15.61 16.57
C PRO A 295 29.52 14.33 15.83
N VAL A 296 28.48 13.64 15.29
CA VAL A 296 28.64 12.38 14.57
C VAL A 296 27.87 12.40 13.27
N SER A 297 28.54 12.06 12.16
CA SER A 297 27.85 11.70 10.92
C SER A 297 27.26 10.30 11.06
N ALA A 298 25.91 10.22 11.05
CA ALA A 298 25.14 9.03 11.34
C ALA A 298 23.91 8.93 10.46
N ARG A 299 23.38 7.73 10.26
CA ARG A 299 22.06 7.50 9.71
C ARG A 299 21.00 8.08 10.65
N VAL A 300 20.03 8.80 10.10
CA VAL A 300 18.90 9.39 10.85
C VAL A 300 17.60 9.00 10.16
N ASP A 301 16.79 8.23 10.87
CA ASP A 301 15.46 7.81 10.46
C ASP A 301 14.41 8.67 11.18
N PHE A 302 13.59 9.39 10.43
CA PHE A 302 12.43 10.12 10.93
C PHE A 302 11.23 9.19 10.89
N LYS A 303 10.62 8.93 12.03
CA LYS A 303 9.61 7.89 12.20
C LYS A 303 8.29 8.46 12.73
N VAL A 304 7.19 7.88 12.25
CA VAL A 304 5.84 8.06 12.82
C VAL A 304 5.35 6.73 13.41
N TYR A 305 4.55 6.81 14.46
CA TYR A 305 3.83 5.63 14.95
C TYR A 305 2.62 5.38 14.04
N ASN A 306 2.51 4.14 13.55
CA ASN A 306 1.37 3.73 12.76
C ASN A 306 1.25 2.20 12.84
N TYR A 307 0.06 1.69 13.09
CA TYR A 307 -0.12 0.36 13.66
C TYR A 307 0.73 0.26 14.94
N ALA A 308 1.36 -0.83 15.23
CA ALA A 308 2.28 -0.87 16.38
C ALA A 308 3.76 -0.77 15.94
N GLU A 309 4.05 0.05 14.95
CA GLU A 309 5.39 0.24 14.38
C GLU A 309 5.82 1.72 14.45
N LEU A 310 7.09 1.95 14.72
CA LEU A 310 7.74 3.22 14.42
C LEU A 310 8.24 3.18 12.97
N TYR A 311 7.35 3.52 12.02
CA TYR A 311 7.62 3.47 10.60
C TYR A 311 8.50 4.64 10.14
N THR A 312 9.55 4.36 9.35
CA THR A 312 10.45 5.40 8.81
C THR A 312 9.80 6.10 7.61
N VAL A 313 9.40 7.35 7.77
CA VAL A 313 8.82 8.16 6.68
C VAL A 313 9.88 8.93 5.88
N CYS A 314 11.05 9.17 6.45
CA CYS A 314 12.18 9.78 5.78
C CYS A 314 13.49 9.29 6.41
N ARG A 315 14.50 9.07 5.57
CA ARG A 315 15.86 8.71 6.00
C ARG A 315 16.85 9.70 5.44
N LYS A 316 17.74 10.15 6.29
CA LYS A 316 18.82 11.07 5.92
C LYS A 316 20.15 10.65 6.57
N GLN A 317 21.21 11.26 6.12
CA GLN A 317 22.52 11.20 6.74
C GLN A 317 22.81 12.55 7.38
N SER A 318 23.23 12.59 8.64
CA SER A 318 23.77 13.82 9.21
C SER A 318 25.15 14.16 8.63
N ASP A 319 25.45 15.45 8.57
CA ASP A 319 26.74 15.93 8.07
C ASP A 319 27.88 15.69 9.08
N LYS A 320 29.07 16.20 8.78
CA LYS A 320 30.25 16.08 9.66
C LYS A 320 30.10 16.80 11.00
N ASP A 321 29.25 17.82 11.06
CA ASP A 321 28.94 18.61 12.25
C ASP A 321 27.71 18.07 13.01
N GLY A 322 27.22 16.88 12.57
CA GLY A 322 26.13 16.12 13.15
C GLY A 322 24.74 16.59 12.73
N TYR A 323 24.60 17.57 11.83
CA TYR A 323 23.31 18.16 11.48
C TYR A 323 22.62 17.46 10.30
N THR A 324 21.31 17.38 10.40
CA THR A 324 20.40 17.07 9.30
C THR A 324 19.03 17.68 9.58
N TYR A 325 18.11 17.63 8.60
CA TYR A 325 16.74 18.12 8.80
C TYR A 325 15.75 17.42 7.90
N VAL A 326 14.48 17.51 8.26
CA VAL A 326 13.34 17.21 7.40
C VAL A 326 12.28 18.29 7.51
N THR A 327 11.62 18.65 6.42
CA THR A 327 10.38 19.46 6.46
C THR A 327 9.20 18.51 6.68
N SER A 328 8.40 18.72 7.72
CA SER A 328 7.32 17.82 8.12
C SER A 328 6.11 18.58 8.66
N GLY A 329 4.96 17.93 8.72
CA GLY A 329 3.76 18.43 9.39
C GLY A 329 3.98 18.70 10.88
N LEU A 330 3.11 19.53 11.48
CA LEU A 330 3.26 20.05 12.86
C LEU A 330 2.77 19.04 13.92
N GLY A 331 3.34 17.85 13.94
CA GLY A 331 3.09 16.79 14.92
C GLY A 331 4.38 16.24 15.51
N ASP A 332 4.30 15.12 16.21
CA ASP A 332 5.44 14.46 16.83
C ASP A 332 6.05 13.40 15.89
N LEU A 333 7.38 13.44 15.76
CA LEU A 333 8.22 12.41 15.15
C LEU A 333 9.06 11.73 16.22
N VAL A 334 9.39 10.47 16.01
CA VAL A 334 10.49 9.82 16.71
C VAL A 334 11.70 9.83 15.77
N VAL A 335 12.76 10.52 16.19
CA VAL A 335 14.02 10.61 15.45
C VAL A 335 14.97 9.57 15.97
N TRP A 336 15.31 8.60 15.13
CA TRP A 336 16.21 7.51 15.46
C TRP A 336 17.54 7.68 14.73
N ALA A 337 18.63 7.81 15.44
CA ALA A 337 19.97 7.90 14.85
C ALA A 337 20.77 6.64 15.17
N SER A 338 21.57 6.17 14.19
CA SER A 338 22.43 4.99 14.38
C SER A 338 23.75 5.07 13.62
N LYS A 339 24.78 4.41 14.18
CA LYS A 339 26.10 4.23 13.55
C LYS A 339 26.76 2.97 14.08
N GLY A 340 26.86 1.94 13.24
CA GLY A 340 27.32 0.62 13.67
C GLY A 340 26.44 0.09 14.80
N ASN A 341 27.00 -0.45 15.86
CA ASN A 341 26.26 -1.00 16.98
C ASN A 341 25.73 0.04 18.00
N ARG A 342 25.88 1.35 17.72
CA ARG A 342 25.39 2.43 18.58
C ARG A 342 24.15 3.10 17.99
N PHE A 343 23.23 3.49 18.85
CA PHE A 343 22.02 4.21 18.48
C PHE A 343 21.50 5.12 19.60
N GLY A 344 20.59 5.97 19.24
CA GLY A 344 19.81 6.76 20.16
C GLY A 344 18.56 7.27 19.46
N PHE A 345 17.57 7.70 20.23
CA PHE A 345 16.34 8.26 19.68
C PHE A 345 15.71 9.26 20.63
N GLU A 346 15.03 10.25 20.02
CA GLU A 346 14.33 11.32 20.75
C GLU A 346 13.01 11.64 20.09
N LYS A 347 12.05 12.12 20.88
CA LYS A 347 10.81 12.70 20.36
C LYS A 347 11.08 14.12 19.85
N CYS A 348 10.66 14.42 18.63
CA CYS A 348 10.72 15.73 18.02
C CYS A 348 9.30 16.26 17.79
N SER A 349 8.89 17.30 18.52
CA SER A 349 7.65 18.02 18.27
C SER A 349 7.91 19.13 17.23
N VAL A 350 7.56 18.84 15.97
CA VAL A 350 7.89 19.71 14.82
C VAL A 350 7.28 21.10 14.97
N GLY A 351 8.14 22.12 14.81
CA GLY A 351 7.76 23.53 14.96
C GLY A 351 7.71 24.03 16.40
N LYS A 352 8.03 23.18 17.39
CA LYS A 352 8.10 23.57 18.82
C LYS A 352 9.52 23.64 19.36
N GLN A 353 10.48 23.07 18.64
CA GLN A 353 11.89 22.98 19.02
C GLN A 353 12.77 23.49 17.89
N ASP A 354 13.78 24.31 18.19
CA ASP A 354 14.71 24.83 17.18
C ASP A 354 15.66 23.70 16.68
N THR A 355 16.16 22.90 17.61
CA THR A 355 17.02 21.75 17.29
C THR A 355 16.84 20.66 18.33
N VAL A 356 16.67 19.43 17.87
CA VAL A 356 16.63 18.21 18.72
C VAL A 356 18.00 17.55 18.69
N VAL A 357 18.58 17.30 19.85
CA VAL A 357 19.86 16.60 19.98
C VAL A 357 19.59 15.12 20.22
N VAL A 358 20.13 14.24 19.37
CA VAL A 358 20.05 12.79 19.51
C VAL A 358 21.45 12.28 19.86
N ALA A 359 21.62 11.76 21.07
CA ALA A 359 22.88 11.14 21.50
C ALA A 359 22.88 9.64 21.16
N LEU A 360 23.98 9.15 20.59
CA LEU A 360 24.20 7.72 20.38
C LEU A 360 24.69 7.07 21.68
N ASP A 361 23.86 7.10 22.71
CA ASP A 361 24.16 6.67 24.08
C ASP A 361 23.80 5.20 24.35
N LYS A 362 23.11 4.52 23.44
CA LYS A 362 22.72 3.11 23.54
C LYS A 362 23.54 2.24 22.60
N THR A 363 23.70 0.99 22.98
CA THR A 363 24.31 -0.05 22.13
C THR A 363 23.27 -1.11 21.78
N VAL A 364 23.52 -1.93 20.76
CA VAL A 364 22.63 -3.04 20.34
C VAL A 364 22.36 -3.96 21.52
N GLY A 365 23.01 -4.11 22.54
CA GLY A 365 22.67 -4.88 23.76
C GLY A 365 21.83 -4.13 24.81
N PHE A 366 21.34 -2.93 24.52
CA PHE A 366 20.50 -2.16 25.44
C PHE A 366 19.22 -2.93 25.80
N SER A 367 18.87 -2.95 27.08
CA SER A 367 17.62 -3.49 27.62
C SER A 367 16.93 -2.43 28.49
N GLY A 368 15.61 -2.38 28.42
CA GLY A 368 14.84 -1.41 29.19
C GLY A 368 13.52 -1.04 28.52
N VAL A 369 12.77 -0.19 29.19
CA VAL A 369 11.46 0.29 28.72
C VAL A 369 11.51 1.79 28.53
N VAL A 370 10.96 2.27 27.38
CA VAL A 370 10.79 3.69 27.08
C VAL A 370 9.34 3.92 26.70
N GLU A 371 8.71 4.95 27.27
CA GLU A 371 7.34 5.34 26.99
C GLU A 371 7.31 6.69 26.29
N LEU A 372 6.48 6.81 25.24
CA LEU A 372 6.35 7.99 24.42
C LEU A 372 4.88 8.36 24.25
N ASP A 373 4.56 9.62 24.49
CA ASP A 373 3.27 10.21 24.15
C ASP A 373 3.45 10.97 22.83
N LEU A 374 2.78 10.51 21.77
CA LEU A 374 2.92 11.02 20.42
C LEU A 374 1.64 11.74 19.99
N VAL A 375 1.77 13.00 19.60
CA VAL A 375 0.65 13.87 19.22
C VAL A 375 0.71 14.17 17.72
N PRO A 376 -0.34 13.82 16.95
CA PRO A 376 -0.41 14.15 15.52
C PRO A 376 -0.72 15.64 15.30
N PRO A 377 -0.56 16.16 14.05
CA PRO A 377 -1.00 17.50 13.71
C PRO A 377 -2.51 17.69 13.92
N VAL A 378 -2.88 18.94 14.21
CA VAL A 378 -4.29 19.35 14.34
C VAL A 378 -4.97 19.40 12.97
N GLU A 379 -6.20 18.93 12.90
CA GLU A 379 -7.01 18.97 11.68
C GLU A 379 -7.36 20.42 11.27
N ARG A 380 -7.28 20.66 9.96
CA ARG A 380 -7.73 21.90 9.34
C ARG A 380 -8.62 21.56 8.15
N ASN A 381 -9.85 22.03 8.17
CA ASN A 381 -10.77 21.75 7.08
C ASN A 381 -10.73 22.90 6.05
N THR A 382 -10.07 22.62 4.91
CA THR A 382 -10.01 23.52 3.76
C THR A 382 -10.53 22.78 2.53
N VAL A 383 -11.83 22.90 2.25
CA VAL A 383 -12.43 22.32 1.04
C VAL A 383 -12.90 23.43 0.11
N PRO A 384 -12.75 23.28 -1.21
CA PRO A 384 -13.33 24.21 -2.16
C PRO A 384 -14.87 24.27 -2.00
N PRO A 385 -15.48 25.46 -2.11
CA PRO A 385 -16.94 25.56 -2.06
C PRO A 385 -17.57 24.91 -3.28
N LEU A 386 -18.66 24.18 -3.09
CA LEU A 386 -19.48 23.58 -4.15
C LEU A 386 -20.89 24.17 -4.14
N THR A 387 -21.49 24.29 -5.33
CA THR A 387 -22.92 24.53 -5.45
C THR A 387 -23.69 23.23 -5.32
N GLN A 388 -24.97 23.32 -4.91
CA GLN A 388 -25.83 22.14 -4.82
C GLN A 388 -26.00 21.46 -6.21
N GLU A 389 -26.03 22.24 -7.29
CA GLU A 389 -26.10 21.72 -8.66
C GLU A 389 -24.86 20.86 -9.01
N GLN A 390 -23.65 21.33 -8.67
CA GLN A 390 -22.41 20.53 -8.88
C GLN A 390 -22.48 19.20 -8.14
N ILE A 391 -22.93 19.19 -6.89
CA ILE A 391 -23.06 17.98 -6.07
C ILE A 391 -24.07 17.02 -6.71
N ASP A 392 -25.25 17.52 -7.12
CA ASP A 392 -26.33 16.69 -7.67
C ASP A 392 -25.97 16.11 -9.05
N VAL A 393 -25.29 16.89 -9.88
CA VAL A 393 -24.81 16.43 -11.20
C VAL A 393 -23.75 15.34 -11.01
N ASN A 394 -22.79 15.54 -10.12
CA ASN A 394 -21.76 14.55 -9.85
C ASN A 394 -22.35 13.24 -9.30
N LYS A 395 -23.25 13.29 -8.33
CA LYS A 395 -23.94 12.10 -7.79
C LYS A 395 -24.67 11.30 -8.87
N LYS A 396 -25.41 11.97 -9.76
CA LYS A 396 -26.09 11.30 -10.88
C LYS A 396 -25.10 10.63 -11.82
N ARG A 397 -23.98 11.27 -12.06
CA ARG A 397 -22.93 10.76 -12.93
C ARG A 397 -22.28 9.51 -12.32
N LEU A 398 -21.93 9.54 -11.04
CA LEU A 398 -21.37 8.39 -10.31
C LEU A 398 -22.30 7.17 -10.38
N VAL A 399 -23.59 7.34 -10.16
CA VAL A 399 -24.58 6.25 -10.30
C VAL A 399 -24.61 5.66 -11.72
N TYR A 400 -24.51 6.50 -12.73
CA TYR A 400 -24.43 6.04 -14.12
C TYR A 400 -23.12 5.27 -14.39
N GLU A 401 -22.00 5.74 -13.92
CA GLU A 401 -20.69 5.12 -14.04
C GLU A 401 -20.63 3.76 -13.30
N ASP A 402 -21.23 3.68 -12.10
CA ASP A 402 -21.42 2.41 -11.38
C ASP A 402 -22.23 1.40 -12.22
N SER A 403 -23.25 1.86 -12.96
CA SER A 403 -24.02 0.98 -13.84
C SER A 403 -23.18 0.44 -14.99
N ILE A 404 -22.27 1.24 -15.57
CA ILE A 404 -21.34 0.80 -16.62
C ILE A 404 -20.42 -0.30 -16.09
N ARG A 405 -19.81 -0.08 -14.91
CA ARG A 405 -18.96 -1.08 -14.27
C ARG A 405 -19.73 -2.33 -13.91
N GLY A 406 -20.97 -2.18 -13.40
CA GLY A 406 -21.85 -3.29 -13.06
C GLY A 406 -22.19 -4.19 -14.25
N VAL A 407 -22.36 -3.64 -15.45
CA VAL A 407 -22.55 -4.44 -16.68
C VAL A 407 -21.29 -5.29 -16.97
N TYR A 408 -20.11 -4.74 -16.80
CA TYR A 408 -18.88 -5.51 -16.95
C TYR A 408 -18.74 -6.61 -15.89
N GLU A 409 -18.96 -6.26 -14.61
CA GLU A 409 -18.90 -7.24 -13.51
C GLU A 409 -19.93 -8.37 -13.65
N ALA A 410 -21.09 -8.10 -14.22
CA ALA A 410 -22.11 -9.13 -14.52
C ALA A 410 -21.63 -10.21 -15.52
N THR A 411 -20.53 -9.97 -16.24
CA THR A 411 -19.91 -10.97 -17.12
C THR A 411 -19.07 -12.01 -16.37
N PHE A 412 -18.74 -11.75 -15.09
CA PHE A 412 -17.90 -12.62 -14.28
C PHE A 412 -18.62 -13.91 -13.90
N VAL A 413 -17.85 -14.88 -13.42
CA VAL A 413 -18.42 -16.15 -12.93
C VAL A 413 -19.16 -15.87 -11.61
N ASN A 414 -20.42 -16.33 -11.56
CA ASN A 414 -21.22 -16.33 -10.33
C ASN A 414 -21.23 -17.73 -9.68
N GLU A 415 -21.78 -17.82 -8.48
CA GLU A 415 -21.86 -19.08 -7.70
C GLU A 415 -22.50 -20.23 -8.47
N ALA A 416 -23.63 -19.99 -9.17
CA ALA A 416 -24.33 -21.01 -9.93
C ALA A 416 -23.47 -21.60 -11.06
N LYS A 417 -22.76 -20.72 -11.80
CA LYS A 417 -21.85 -21.13 -12.85
C LYS A 417 -20.63 -21.85 -12.31
N ALA A 418 -20.05 -21.34 -11.20
CA ALA A 418 -18.92 -21.98 -10.52
C ALA A 418 -19.27 -23.39 -10.04
N LYS A 419 -20.43 -23.56 -9.40
CA LYS A 419 -20.96 -24.86 -8.97
C LYS A 419 -21.11 -25.83 -10.14
N THR A 420 -21.74 -25.41 -11.23
CA THR A 420 -21.91 -26.26 -12.44
C THR A 420 -20.56 -26.72 -13.00
N LEU A 421 -19.55 -25.84 -13.03
CA LEU A 421 -18.22 -26.17 -13.50
C LEU A 421 -17.51 -27.15 -12.53
N ALA A 422 -17.60 -26.92 -11.23
CA ALA A 422 -17.02 -27.78 -10.21
C ALA A 422 -17.57 -29.22 -10.30
N GLU A 423 -18.89 -29.35 -10.36
CA GLU A 423 -19.58 -30.62 -10.53
C GLU A 423 -19.16 -31.32 -11.83
N GLY A 424 -19.08 -30.59 -12.94
CA GLY A 424 -18.61 -31.10 -14.24
C GLY A 424 -17.15 -31.59 -14.25
N TRP A 425 -16.30 -31.01 -13.37
CA TRP A 425 -14.92 -31.43 -13.22
C TRP A 425 -14.71 -32.49 -12.15
N GLY A 426 -15.69 -32.78 -11.31
CA GLY A 426 -15.57 -33.65 -10.14
C GLY A 426 -14.69 -33.05 -9.03
N LEU A 427 -14.69 -31.74 -8.86
CA LEU A 427 -13.88 -31.01 -7.89
C LEU A 427 -14.74 -30.44 -6.75
N PRO A 428 -14.15 -30.13 -5.57
CA PRO A 428 -14.86 -29.48 -4.46
C PRO A 428 -15.46 -28.13 -4.87
N VAL A 429 -16.77 -27.97 -4.65
CA VAL A 429 -17.55 -26.80 -5.10
C VAL A 429 -17.08 -25.53 -4.43
N ASP A 430 -16.84 -25.58 -3.12
CA ASP A 430 -16.37 -24.44 -2.30
C ASP A 430 -15.05 -23.87 -2.82
N LYS A 431 -14.04 -24.71 -3.06
CA LYS A 431 -12.73 -24.29 -3.58
C LYS A 431 -12.83 -23.73 -5.00
N VAL A 432 -13.53 -24.41 -5.89
CA VAL A 432 -13.70 -23.94 -7.27
C VAL A 432 -14.45 -22.59 -7.30
N THR A 433 -15.47 -22.44 -6.45
CA THR A 433 -16.23 -21.20 -6.30
C THR A 433 -15.33 -20.06 -5.82
N HIS A 434 -14.53 -20.31 -4.79
CA HIS A 434 -13.54 -19.34 -4.28
C HIS A 434 -12.60 -18.86 -5.40
N PHE A 435 -11.96 -19.78 -6.14
CA PHE A 435 -10.99 -19.41 -7.17
C PHE A 435 -11.64 -18.69 -8.37
N LEU A 436 -12.78 -19.16 -8.86
CA LEU A 436 -13.43 -18.59 -10.03
C LEU A 436 -14.06 -17.22 -9.74
N ILE A 437 -14.66 -17.03 -8.58
CA ILE A 437 -15.19 -15.72 -8.16
C ILE A 437 -14.03 -14.78 -7.81
N GLY A 438 -13.04 -15.27 -7.06
CA GLY A 438 -11.86 -14.50 -6.67
C GLY A 438 -11.01 -14.02 -7.85
N SER A 439 -10.99 -14.76 -8.95
CA SER A 439 -10.25 -14.38 -10.17
C SER A 439 -10.89 -13.24 -10.96
N ARG A 440 -12.13 -12.82 -10.63
CA ARG A 440 -12.81 -11.71 -11.27
C ARG A 440 -12.79 -11.84 -12.80
N GLY A 441 -12.37 -10.80 -13.52
CA GLY A 441 -12.25 -10.82 -15.00
C GLY A 441 -11.21 -11.80 -15.57
N ASN A 442 -10.40 -12.45 -14.73
CA ASN A 442 -9.42 -13.45 -15.16
C ASN A 442 -9.99 -14.90 -15.19
N TYR A 443 -11.27 -15.07 -14.90
CA TYR A 443 -11.92 -16.40 -14.79
C TYR A 443 -11.71 -17.30 -16.01
N ALA A 444 -11.67 -16.73 -17.21
CA ALA A 444 -11.47 -17.50 -18.44
C ALA A 444 -10.09 -18.21 -18.48
N THR A 445 -9.06 -17.58 -17.91
CA THR A 445 -7.72 -18.17 -17.77
C THR A 445 -7.77 -19.40 -16.87
N LEU A 446 -8.42 -19.30 -15.70
CA LEU A 446 -8.51 -20.40 -14.74
C LEU A 446 -9.36 -21.56 -15.31
N ILE A 447 -10.49 -21.25 -15.94
CA ILE A 447 -11.33 -22.26 -16.61
C ILE A 447 -10.52 -22.99 -17.68
N SER A 448 -9.78 -22.24 -18.51
CA SER A 448 -8.93 -22.84 -19.56
C SER A 448 -7.84 -23.73 -18.98
N PHE A 449 -7.22 -23.30 -17.88
CA PHE A 449 -6.20 -24.07 -17.19
C PHE A 449 -6.76 -25.40 -16.63
N ILE A 450 -7.84 -25.35 -15.84
CA ILE A 450 -8.42 -26.54 -15.22
C ILE A 450 -8.94 -27.51 -16.30
N ASN A 451 -9.58 -27.00 -17.36
CA ASN A 451 -10.06 -27.85 -18.47
C ASN A 451 -8.93 -28.63 -19.15
N LYS A 452 -7.76 -27.99 -19.33
CA LYS A 452 -6.60 -28.58 -20.04
C LYS A 452 -5.71 -29.43 -19.14
N ALA A 453 -5.80 -29.25 -17.82
CA ALA A 453 -4.96 -29.99 -16.87
C ALA A 453 -5.17 -31.50 -16.98
N SER A 454 -4.06 -32.25 -17.07
CA SER A 454 -4.04 -33.71 -17.08
C SER A 454 -4.51 -34.30 -15.76
N ASP A 455 -4.30 -33.61 -14.65
CA ASP A 455 -4.77 -33.93 -13.31
C ASP A 455 -5.42 -32.67 -12.71
N LYS A 456 -6.75 -32.69 -12.61
CA LYS A 456 -7.54 -31.56 -12.13
C LYS A 456 -7.37 -31.30 -10.64
N GLN A 457 -7.18 -32.34 -9.84
CA GLN A 457 -6.92 -32.18 -8.41
C GLN A 457 -5.56 -31.54 -8.18
N ARG A 458 -4.53 -31.94 -8.91
CA ARG A 458 -3.20 -31.28 -8.86
C ARG A 458 -3.28 -29.84 -9.32
N ALA A 459 -4.10 -29.53 -10.35
CA ALA A 459 -4.32 -28.15 -10.78
C ALA A 459 -5.00 -27.31 -9.69
N LEU A 460 -5.99 -27.86 -9.01
CA LEU A 460 -6.66 -27.19 -7.88
C LEU A 460 -5.69 -26.94 -6.72
N ASN A 461 -4.81 -27.90 -6.40
CA ASN A 461 -3.80 -27.75 -5.37
C ASN A 461 -2.75 -26.67 -5.72
N LEU A 462 -2.44 -26.47 -7.01
CA LEU A 462 -1.62 -25.33 -7.43
C LEU A 462 -2.35 -23.99 -7.22
N LEU A 463 -3.63 -23.91 -7.55
CA LEU A 463 -4.42 -22.69 -7.30
C LEU A 463 -4.56 -22.38 -5.81
N ASP A 464 -4.56 -23.38 -4.94
CA ASP A 464 -4.66 -23.24 -3.48
C ASP A 464 -3.44 -22.55 -2.84
N VAL A 465 -2.31 -22.50 -3.53
CA VAL A 465 -1.07 -21.82 -3.07
C VAL A 465 -0.78 -20.52 -3.81
N ILE A 466 -1.64 -20.09 -4.71
CA ILE A 466 -1.57 -18.81 -5.41
C ILE A 466 -2.43 -17.80 -4.64
N SER A 467 -1.92 -16.58 -4.45
CA SER A 467 -2.68 -15.54 -3.75
C SER A 467 -3.92 -15.11 -4.54
N ASP A 468 -4.94 -14.63 -3.85
CA ASP A 468 -6.16 -14.09 -4.47
C ASP A 468 -5.86 -13.02 -5.51
N LYS A 469 -4.85 -12.18 -5.26
CA LYS A 469 -4.46 -11.14 -6.20
C LYS A 469 -3.79 -11.70 -7.45
N ASP A 470 -2.99 -12.76 -7.30
CA ASP A 470 -2.39 -13.44 -8.44
C ASP A 470 -3.42 -14.18 -9.29
N LEU A 471 -4.48 -14.72 -8.69
CA LEU A 471 -5.60 -15.31 -9.45
C LEU A 471 -6.22 -14.31 -10.45
N ARG A 472 -6.19 -13.01 -10.14
CA ARG A 472 -6.80 -11.94 -10.95
C ARG A 472 -5.99 -11.56 -12.18
N ASP A 473 -4.68 -11.83 -12.20
CA ASP A 473 -3.78 -11.41 -13.30
C ASP A 473 -2.80 -12.49 -13.78
N VAL A 474 -2.77 -13.68 -13.16
CA VAL A 474 -1.91 -14.79 -13.63
C VAL A 474 -2.25 -15.17 -15.06
N SER A 475 -1.22 -15.40 -15.86
CA SER A 475 -1.40 -15.87 -17.24
C SER A 475 -1.52 -17.41 -17.31
N LEU A 476 -2.18 -17.89 -18.38
CA LEU A 476 -2.26 -19.34 -18.65
C LEU A 476 -0.87 -19.97 -18.86
N GLU A 477 0.06 -19.21 -19.41
CA GLU A 477 1.44 -19.66 -19.64
C GLU A 477 2.15 -19.94 -18.32
N VAL A 478 2.02 -19.06 -17.32
CA VAL A 478 2.57 -19.27 -15.97
C VAL A 478 1.97 -20.52 -15.33
N LEU A 479 0.65 -20.65 -15.34
CA LEU A 479 -0.02 -21.83 -14.75
C LEU A 479 0.44 -23.13 -15.40
N ASN A 480 0.51 -23.17 -16.73
CA ASN A 480 0.94 -24.35 -17.47
C ASN A 480 2.41 -24.68 -17.22
N ASP A 481 3.30 -23.68 -17.19
CA ASP A 481 4.72 -23.92 -16.96
C ASP A 481 4.96 -24.53 -15.57
N HIS A 482 4.33 -23.96 -14.54
CA HIS A 482 4.48 -24.46 -13.18
C HIS A 482 3.78 -25.80 -12.96
N PHE A 483 2.68 -26.06 -13.64
CA PHE A 483 1.95 -27.33 -13.54
C PHE A 483 2.71 -28.49 -14.22
N TYR A 484 3.18 -28.28 -15.46
CA TYR A 484 3.77 -29.36 -16.27
C TYR A 484 5.28 -29.52 -16.09
N ASN A 485 5.99 -28.45 -15.73
CA ASN A 485 7.46 -28.47 -15.67
C ASN A 485 8.02 -28.48 -14.24
N THR A 486 7.18 -28.42 -13.20
CA THR A 486 7.69 -28.62 -11.83
C THR A 486 8.05 -30.09 -11.63
N PRO A 487 9.30 -30.42 -11.18
CA PRO A 487 9.72 -31.79 -10.94
C PRO A 487 8.78 -32.51 -9.98
N ASP A 488 8.34 -33.72 -10.36
CA ASP A 488 7.57 -34.56 -9.47
C ASP A 488 8.53 -35.23 -8.45
N LEU A 489 8.25 -35.00 -7.17
CA LEU A 489 9.02 -35.56 -6.05
C LEU A 489 8.30 -36.71 -5.36
N GLY A 490 7.13 -37.14 -5.90
CA GLY A 490 6.26 -38.13 -5.24
C GLY A 490 5.60 -37.60 -3.96
N ASP A 491 5.66 -36.30 -3.74
CA ASP A 491 5.09 -35.61 -2.59
C ASP A 491 3.84 -34.80 -3.02
N GLY A 492 2.67 -35.24 -2.57
CA GLY A 492 1.38 -34.56 -2.83
C GLY A 492 0.98 -33.57 -1.71
N SER A 493 1.88 -33.28 -0.79
CA SER A 493 1.60 -32.43 0.37
C SER A 493 1.49 -30.94 0.00
N LYS A 494 0.82 -30.17 0.84
CA LYS A 494 0.77 -28.71 0.73
C LYS A 494 2.18 -28.10 0.75
N PHE A 495 3.10 -28.67 1.54
CA PHE A 495 4.50 -28.24 1.62
C PHE A 495 5.21 -28.28 0.24
N TYR A 496 4.96 -29.31 -0.56
CA TYR A 496 5.49 -29.39 -1.94
C TYR A 496 4.89 -28.29 -2.83
N PHE A 497 3.58 -28.09 -2.77
CA PHE A 497 2.93 -27.07 -3.59
C PHE A 497 3.42 -25.66 -3.23
N GLU A 498 3.59 -25.35 -1.96
CA GLU A 498 4.08 -24.06 -1.49
C GLU A 498 5.54 -23.81 -1.85
N ASN A 499 6.42 -24.80 -1.69
CA ASN A 499 7.87 -24.58 -1.68
C ASN A 499 8.60 -25.11 -2.92
N VAL A 500 7.89 -25.76 -3.84
CA VAL A 500 8.45 -26.24 -5.12
C VAL A 500 7.59 -25.79 -6.30
N MET A 501 6.25 -25.95 -6.24
CA MET A 501 5.37 -25.70 -7.37
C MET A 501 4.89 -24.25 -7.46
N ASN A 502 4.68 -23.56 -6.33
CA ASN A 502 4.20 -22.18 -6.30
C ASN A 502 5.05 -21.27 -7.20
N PRO A 503 4.43 -20.54 -8.16
CA PRO A 503 5.16 -19.57 -8.99
C PRO A 503 5.73 -18.40 -8.20
N ARG A 504 5.03 -17.95 -7.14
CA ARG A 504 5.43 -16.79 -6.33
C ARG A 504 6.52 -17.14 -5.33
N ILE A 505 7.47 -16.23 -5.20
CA ILE A 505 8.59 -16.33 -4.27
C ILE A 505 8.59 -15.15 -3.29
N ASP A 506 8.42 -13.94 -3.78
CA ASP A 506 8.41 -12.68 -3.01
C ASP A 506 7.27 -11.77 -3.54
N ASN A 507 7.59 -10.59 -4.00
CA ASN A 507 6.62 -9.59 -4.52
C ASN A 507 6.84 -9.29 -6.02
N GLU A 508 7.36 -10.26 -6.77
CA GLU A 508 7.65 -10.17 -8.20
C GLU A 508 6.40 -10.24 -9.07
N MET A 509 6.55 -9.85 -10.33
CA MET A 509 5.66 -10.35 -11.38
C MET A 509 5.97 -11.82 -11.63
N ILE A 510 4.99 -12.69 -11.38
CA ILE A 510 5.16 -14.13 -11.61
C ILE A 510 5.32 -14.42 -13.10
N GLU A 511 6.30 -15.28 -13.43
CA GLU A 511 6.64 -15.63 -14.82
C GLU A 511 6.75 -17.15 -15.02
N PRO A 512 6.70 -17.64 -16.26
CA PRO A 512 6.93 -19.04 -16.59
C PRO A 512 8.43 -19.34 -16.59
N TYR A 513 9.03 -19.56 -15.44
CA TYR A 513 10.47 -19.75 -15.30
C TYR A 513 10.93 -21.22 -15.26
N LYS A 514 10.03 -22.18 -15.01
CA LYS A 514 10.43 -23.58 -14.74
C LYS A 514 11.15 -24.22 -15.93
N ALA A 515 10.48 -24.33 -17.08
CA ALA A 515 11.06 -24.91 -18.27
C ALA A 515 12.33 -24.17 -18.72
N TYR A 516 12.31 -22.85 -18.67
CA TYR A 516 13.45 -22.01 -19.06
C TYR A 516 14.67 -22.30 -18.20
N LEU A 517 14.52 -22.24 -16.87
CA LEU A 517 15.64 -22.47 -15.94
C LEU A 517 16.13 -23.91 -15.99
N GLN A 518 15.25 -24.90 -16.10
CA GLN A 518 15.66 -26.29 -16.26
C GLN A 518 16.56 -26.48 -17.49
N LYS A 519 16.16 -25.94 -18.64
CA LYS A 519 16.96 -25.95 -19.86
C LYS A 519 18.30 -25.24 -19.67
N ALA A 520 18.29 -24.11 -18.99
CA ALA A 520 19.49 -23.32 -18.74
C ALA A 520 20.46 -24.05 -17.78
N LEU A 521 19.93 -24.62 -16.70
CA LEU A 521 20.68 -25.31 -15.65
C LEU A 521 21.23 -26.67 -16.10
N ASN A 522 20.64 -27.33 -17.11
CA ASN A 522 21.14 -28.61 -17.64
C ASN A 522 22.61 -28.56 -18.11
N LYS A 523 23.17 -27.37 -18.33
CA LYS A 523 24.58 -27.18 -18.67
C LYS A 523 25.50 -27.19 -17.45
N LEU A 524 24.93 -27.24 -16.25
CA LEU A 524 25.61 -27.21 -14.97
C LEU A 524 25.51 -28.57 -14.25
N ASN A 525 26.21 -28.72 -13.14
CA ASN A 525 26.18 -29.96 -12.36
C ASN A 525 24.96 -29.97 -11.41
N VAL A 526 23.75 -30.08 -11.98
CA VAL A 526 22.47 -30.10 -11.23
C VAL A 526 22.47 -31.20 -10.17
N LYS A 527 23.09 -32.36 -10.46
CA LYS A 527 23.16 -33.44 -9.48
C LYS A 527 23.91 -33.05 -8.21
N ALA A 528 25.01 -32.29 -8.34
CA ALA A 528 25.76 -31.78 -7.20
C ALA A 528 24.95 -30.72 -6.41
N PHE A 529 24.19 -29.87 -7.11
CA PHE A 529 23.34 -28.86 -6.48
C PHE A 529 22.17 -29.47 -5.70
N LYS A 530 21.58 -30.55 -6.22
CA LYS A 530 20.53 -31.30 -5.47
C LYS A 530 21.07 -32.04 -4.25
N ALA A 531 22.29 -32.56 -4.33
CA ALA A 531 22.94 -33.24 -3.20
C ALA A 531 23.37 -32.26 -2.11
N ASP A 532 23.72 -31.03 -2.51
CA ASP A 532 24.18 -29.98 -1.63
C ASP A 532 23.77 -28.60 -2.18
N PRO A 533 22.64 -28.06 -1.73
CA PRO A 533 22.15 -26.77 -2.22
C PRO A 533 23.03 -25.56 -1.93
N TYR A 534 23.98 -25.67 -1.00
CA TYR A 534 24.99 -24.60 -0.80
C TYR A 534 25.92 -24.45 -2.02
N LYS A 535 26.15 -25.51 -2.80
CA LYS A 535 26.88 -25.40 -4.08
C LYS A 535 26.10 -24.60 -5.13
N TRP A 536 24.74 -24.60 -5.05
CA TRP A 536 23.94 -23.72 -5.87
C TRP A 536 24.05 -22.28 -5.40
N ALA A 537 24.06 -22.04 -4.08
CA ALA A 537 24.29 -20.71 -3.53
C ALA A 537 25.66 -20.15 -3.93
N ASP A 538 26.71 -20.95 -3.86
CA ASP A 538 28.06 -20.59 -4.33
C ASP A 538 28.08 -20.24 -5.82
N TRP A 539 27.39 -21.04 -6.63
CA TRP A 539 27.29 -20.74 -8.06
C TRP A 539 26.58 -19.39 -8.28
N VAL A 540 25.46 -19.13 -7.60
CA VAL A 540 24.72 -17.87 -7.69
C VAL A 540 25.62 -16.71 -7.26
N LYS A 541 26.28 -16.78 -6.11
CA LYS A 541 27.23 -15.79 -5.61
C LYS A 541 28.31 -15.45 -6.62
N ASN A 542 28.90 -16.45 -7.26
CA ASN A 542 30.03 -16.27 -8.17
C ASN A 542 29.65 -15.88 -9.60
N ASN A 543 28.37 -16.02 -9.99
CA ASN A 543 27.94 -15.82 -11.38
C ASN A 543 26.89 -14.71 -11.56
N ILE A 544 26.30 -14.20 -10.47
CA ILE A 544 25.35 -13.10 -10.52
C ILE A 544 25.98 -11.88 -9.86
N VAL A 545 26.18 -10.84 -10.65
CA VAL A 545 26.75 -9.56 -10.18
C VAL A 545 25.65 -8.75 -9.54
N VAL A 546 25.80 -8.38 -8.26
CA VAL A 546 24.89 -7.47 -7.59
C VAL A 546 25.25 -6.03 -7.98
N ILE A 547 24.27 -5.29 -8.50
CA ILE A 547 24.39 -3.89 -8.92
C ILE A 547 23.53 -3.04 -7.98
N ASP A 548 24.18 -2.50 -6.96
CA ASP A 548 23.50 -1.60 -6.02
C ASP A 548 23.21 -0.23 -6.64
N GLY A 549 22.15 0.43 -6.16
CA GLY A 549 21.75 1.78 -6.52
C GLY A 549 21.03 1.91 -7.87
N TRP A 550 20.78 0.80 -8.61
CA TRP A 550 20.00 0.82 -9.84
C TRP A 550 18.59 0.22 -9.68
N ASN A 551 18.21 -0.09 -8.46
CA ASN A 551 16.86 -0.55 -8.13
C ASN A 551 16.37 0.06 -6.79
N PRO A 552 16.36 1.39 -6.65
CA PRO A 552 15.97 2.04 -5.39
C PRO A 552 14.48 1.93 -5.05
N GLN A 553 13.66 1.37 -5.95
CA GLN A 553 12.24 1.09 -5.73
C GLN A 553 11.96 -0.34 -5.26
N ASN A 554 13.01 -1.15 -5.07
CA ASN A 554 12.91 -2.55 -4.67
C ASN A 554 12.00 -3.40 -5.58
N LEU A 555 12.03 -3.12 -6.90
CA LEU A 555 11.36 -3.97 -7.89
C LEU A 555 12.03 -5.34 -7.92
N ARG A 556 11.29 -6.37 -8.26
CA ARG A 556 11.83 -7.73 -8.40
C ARG A 556 12.08 -8.03 -9.87
N MET A 557 13.34 -8.31 -10.21
CA MET A 557 13.74 -8.73 -11.55
C MET A 557 13.33 -10.19 -11.79
N MET A 558 12.79 -10.48 -12.96
CA MET A 558 12.38 -11.83 -13.33
C MET A 558 13.55 -12.83 -13.27
N PRO A 559 13.40 -14.02 -12.68
CA PRO A 559 14.45 -15.04 -12.59
C PRO A 559 15.09 -15.40 -13.93
N THR A 560 14.30 -15.46 -15.01
CA THR A 560 14.82 -15.74 -16.35
C THR A 560 15.77 -14.64 -16.86
N LYS A 561 15.52 -13.40 -16.44
CA LYS A 561 16.33 -12.23 -16.81
C LYS A 561 17.59 -12.13 -15.96
N VAL A 562 17.52 -12.47 -14.66
CA VAL A 562 18.72 -12.61 -13.82
C VAL A 562 19.68 -13.63 -14.44
N TRP A 563 19.16 -14.77 -14.89
CA TRP A 563 19.97 -15.74 -15.63
C TRP A 563 20.57 -15.15 -16.92
N GLN A 564 19.75 -14.46 -17.71
CA GLN A 564 20.17 -13.94 -19.02
C GLN A 564 21.23 -12.86 -18.92
N TYR A 565 21.06 -11.92 -17.99
CA TYR A 565 21.94 -10.75 -17.85
C TYR A 565 23.09 -10.94 -16.86
N ARG A 566 23.06 -11.99 -16.03
CA ARG A 566 24.06 -12.28 -14.99
C ARG A 566 24.23 -11.15 -13.99
N CYS A 567 23.20 -10.37 -13.77
CA CYS A 567 23.18 -9.31 -12.75
C CYS A 567 21.78 -9.16 -12.16
N SER A 568 21.73 -8.58 -10.99
CA SER A 568 20.49 -8.19 -10.30
C SER A 568 20.83 -7.25 -9.11
N ASP A 569 19.82 -6.76 -8.40
CA ASP A 569 19.96 -6.34 -7.01
C ASP A 569 20.02 -7.56 -6.06
N ALA A 570 20.27 -7.32 -4.77
CA ALA A 570 20.41 -8.39 -3.79
C ALA A 570 19.12 -9.21 -3.62
N ASP A 571 17.97 -8.54 -3.49
CA ASP A 571 16.66 -9.21 -3.32
C ASP A 571 16.29 -10.07 -4.54
N SER A 572 16.54 -9.58 -5.76
CA SER A 572 16.29 -10.34 -7.00
C SER A 572 17.26 -11.51 -7.16
N ARG A 573 18.52 -11.41 -6.66
CA ARG A 573 19.47 -12.53 -6.57
C ARG A 573 18.94 -13.62 -5.65
N ASP A 574 18.44 -13.23 -4.49
CA ASP A 574 17.87 -14.12 -3.50
C ASP A 574 16.66 -14.87 -4.06
N MET A 575 15.76 -14.15 -4.73
CA MET A 575 14.62 -14.73 -5.43
C MET A 575 15.06 -15.67 -6.57
N PHE A 576 16.10 -15.32 -7.32
CA PHE A 576 16.66 -16.18 -8.38
C PHE A 576 17.22 -17.49 -7.82
N PHE A 577 17.87 -17.46 -6.64
CA PHE A 577 18.29 -18.70 -5.97
C PHE A 577 17.10 -19.62 -5.71
N VAL A 578 16.00 -19.09 -5.15
CA VAL A 578 14.79 -19.86 -4.86
C VAL A 578 14.16 -20.42 -6.15
N ALA A 579 14.05 -19.59 -7.20
CA ALA A 579 13.50 -20.02 -8.49
C ALA A 579 14.31 -21.18 -9.10
N GLY A 580 15.64 -21.06 -9.09
CA GLY A 580 16.55 -22.11 -9.58
C GLY A 580 16.48 -23.38 -8.75
N ALA A 581 16.43 -23.27 -7.43
CA ALA A 581 16.24 -24.39 -6.51
C ALA A 581 14.92 -25.14 -6.79
N ARG A 582 13.79 -24.39 -6.84
CA ARG A 582 12.48 -24.94 -7.17
C ARG A 582 12.44 -25.59 -8.57
N ALA A 583 13.12 -25.01 -9.57
CA ALA A 583 13.20 -25.58 -10.91
C ALA A 583 13.98 -26.90 -10.93
N MET A 584 14.93 -27.10 -10.03
CA MET A 584 15.63 -28.38 -9.83
C MET A 584 14.87 -29.38 -8.96
N GLY A 585 13.76 -28.99 -8.32
CA GLY A 585 13.02 -29.82 -7.37
C GLY A 585 13.59 -29.81 -5.96
N ILE A 586 14.21 -28.70 -5.54
CA ILE A 586 14.67 -28.46 -4.17
C ILE A 586 13.62 -27.59 -3.48
N TYR A 587 13.20 -27.97 -2.29
CA TYR A 587 12.32 -27.14 -1.45
C TYR A 587 13.06 -25.86 -1.07
N ALA A 588 12.52 -24.69 -1.46
CA ALA A 588 13.14 -23.40 -1.19
C ALA A 588 12.10 -22.30 -1.05
N ARG A 589 12.42 -21.32 -0.21
CA ARG A 589 11.56 -20.16 0.02
C ARG A 589 12.39 -18.91 0.38
N LYS A 590 11.76 -17.77 0.28
CA LYS A 590 12.10 -16.58 1.06
C LYS A 590 11.16 -16.60 2.27
N ASP A 591 11.72 -16.66 3.47
CA ASP A 591 10.91 -16.72 4.69
C ASP A 591 10.14 -15.41 4.89
N LEU A 592 8.84 -15.49 5.10
CA LEU A 592 7.97 -14.31 5.15
C LEU A 592 8.23 -13.45 6.40
N VAL A 593 8.62 -14.08 7.52
CA VAL A 593 8.83 -13.39 8.79
C VAL A 593 10.17 -12.66 8.80
N THR A 594 11.24 -13.35 8.44
CA THR A 594 12.61 -12.84 8.56
C THR A 594 13.19 -12.28 7.26
N GLY A 595 12.54 -12.58 6.11
CA GLY A 595 13.07 -12.27 4.78
C GLY A 595 14.27 -13.13 4.35
N LYS A 596 14.68 -14.12 5.15
CA LYS A 596 15.83 -14.98 4.84
C LYS A 596 15.54 -15.92 3.68
N VAL A 597 16.56 -16.17 2.87
CA VAL A 597 16.53 -17.22 1.85
C VAL A 597 16.80 -18.57 2.51
N GLN A 598 15.97 -19.55 2.21
CA GLN A 598 16.06 -20.86 2.85
C GLN A 598 15.83 -21.99 1.83
N TRP A 599 16.48 -23.15 2.08
CA TRP A 599 16.13 -24.42 1.47
C TRP A 599 15.84 -25.47 2.56
N ALA A 600 15.07 -26.52 2.24
CA ALA A 600 14.74 -27.55 3.21
C ALA A 600 15.29 -28.93 2.81
N SER A 601 15.88 -29.65 3.78
CA SER A 601 16.31 -31.05 3.66
C SER A 601 15.15 -32.03 3.87
N ALA A 602 14.18 -31.64 4.71
CA ALA A 602 12.92 -32.32 4.96
C ALA A 602 11.84 -31.31 5.34
N LYS A 603 10.60 -31.76 5.49
CA LYS A 603 9.51 -30.89 5.93
C LYS A 603 9.91 -30.22 7.27
N ASP A 604 9.80 -28.90 7.29
CA ASP A 604 10.09 -28.03 8.43
C ASP A 604 11.57 -27.99 8.89
N GLU A 605 12.48 -28.63 8.14
CA GLU A 605 13.93 -28.56 8.39
C GLU A 605 14.59 -27.54 7.46
N TRP A 606 14.52 -26.27 7.83
CA TRP A 606 15.00 -25.15 7.02
C TRP A 606 16.46 -24.81 7.29
N HIS A 607 17.19 -24.50 6.24
CA HIS A 607 18.60 -24.09 6.24
C HIS A 607 18.74 -22.72 5.61
N ASP A 608 19.33 -21.77 6.35
CA ASP A 608 19.54 -20.42 5.85
C ASP A 608 20.66 -20.35 4.81
N VAL A 609 20.49 -19.48 3.81
CA VAL A 609 21.48 -19.20 2.78
C VAL A 609 21.99 -17.77 2.96
N GLN A 610 23.31 -17.62 3.10
CA GLN A 610 23.99 -16.32 3.12
C GLN A 610 25.00 -16.26 1.99
N PHE A 611 24.84 -15.27 1.11
CA PHE A 611 25.70 -15.15 -0.08
C PHE A 611 27.06 -14.51 0.23
N GLU A 612 27.19 -13.76 1.32
CA GLU A 612 28.42 -13.09 1.71
C GLU A 612 29.48 -14.07 2.22
N THR A 613 29.10 -15.06 3.00
CA THR A 613 30.01 -16.02 3.63
C THR A 613 30.09 -17.37 2.92
N ALA A 614 29.05 -17.78 2.19
CA ALA A 614 28.88 -19.10 1.54
C ALA A 614 29.04 -20.30 2.50
N GLU A 615 29.03 -20.06 3.80
CA GLU A 615 29.09 -21.11 4.84
C GLU A 615 27.70 -21.41 5.36
N GLN A 616 27.50 -22.63 5.86
CA GLN A 616 26.30 -23.02 6.56
C GLN A 616 26.18 -22.21 7.86
N VAL A 617 25.33 -21.18 7.83
CA VAL A 617 24.97 -20.46 9.06
C VAL A 617 23.74 -21.11 9.63
N THR A 618 23.90 -21.89 10.68
CA THR A 618 22.77 -22.34 11.47
C THR A 618 22.31 -21.18 12.35
N SER A 619 21.14 -20.65 12.06
CA SER A 619 20.52 -19.65 12.95
C SER A 619 20.28 -20.31 14.31
N VAL A 620 20.96 -19.80 15.32
CA VAL A 620 20.73 -20.23 16.70
C VAL A 620 19.46 -19.53 17.17
N GLN A 621 18.48 -20.31 17.63
CA GLN A 621 17.18 -19.78 18.07
C GLN A 621 17.01 -19.96 19.56
N GLY A 622 16.41 -18.97 20.22
CA GLY A 622 15.93 -19.04 21.59
C GLY A 622 14.41 -19.11 21.67
N ASP A 623 13.92 -19.28 22.89
CA ASP A 623 12.49 -19.29 23.19
C ASP A 623 12.05 -17.92 23.70
N LEU A 624 11.06 -17.32 23.05
CA LEU A 624 10.37 -16.12 23.52
C LEU A 624 9.02 -16.52 24.10
N LYS A 625 8.80 -16.24 25.37
CA LYS A 625 7.49 -16.32 26.01
C LYS A 625 6.99 -14.92 26.31
N MET A 626 5.73 -14.67 25.93
CA MET A 626 5.08 -13.40 26.24
C MET A 626 3.92 -13.63 27.21
N ALA A 627 3.80 -12.77 28.21
CA ALA A 627 2.67 -12.76 29.11
C ALA A 627 1.77 -11.57 28.80
N TYR A 628 0.47 -11.80 28.76
CA TYR A 628 -0.52 -10.76 28.55
C TYR A 628 -1.67 -10.92 29.55
N THR A 629 -2.00 -9.84 30.26
CA THR A 629 -3.19 -9.77 31.11
C THR A 629 -4.32 -9.18 30.32
N LYS A 630 -5.34 -10.00 30.05
CA LYS A 630 -6.55 -9.57 29.31
C LYS A 630 -7.18 -8.37 29.96
N THR A 631 -7.60 -7.43 29.14
CA THR A 631 -8.39 -6.28 29.56
C THR A 631 -9.84 -6.43 29.09
N GLN A 632 -10.74 -5.65 29.64
CA GLN A 632 -12.15 -5.66 29.23
C GLN A 632 -12.33 -5.25 27.75
N ARG A 633 -11.37 -4.48 27.18
CA ARG A 633 -11.43 -3.93 25.84
C ARG A 633 -10.57 -4.69 24.83
N LEU A 634 -9.58 -5.45 25.28
CA LEU A 634 -8.67 -6.19 24.42
C LEU A 634 -8.43 -7.57 25.02
N ASP A 635 -8.99 -8.59 24.37
CA ASP A 635 -8.92 -9.98 24.81
C ASP A 635 -7.72 -10.71 24.20
N ASP A 636 -7.51 -10.53 22.90
CA ASP A 636 -6.43 -11.16 22.14
C ASP A 636 -5.73 -10.11 21.23
N PRO A 637 -4.61 -9.51 21.69
CA PRO A 637 -3.86 -8.55 20.88
C PRO A 637 -3.37 -9.17 19.58
N LYS A 638 -3.62 -8.51 18.46
CA LYS A 638 -3.17 -8.96 17.13
C LYS A 638 -1.82 -8.34 16.77
N TYR A 639 -0.97 -9.16 16.18
CA TYR A 639 0.30 -8.69 15.62
C TYR A 639 0.05 -7.59 14.59
N TYR A 640 0.97 -6.68 14.47
CA TYR A 640 0.93 -5.49 13.62
C TYR A 640 -0.06 -4.43 14.10
N TYR A 641 -1.30 -4.78 14.43
CA TYR A 641 -2.31 -3.83 14.91
C TYR A 641 -2.06 -3.32 16.32
N HIS A 642 -1.65 -4.20 17.23
CA HIS A 642 -1.50 -3.87 18.64
C HIS A 642 -0.06 -3.94 19.12
N PHE A 643 0.74 -4.83 18.55
CA PHE A 643 2.16 -4.96 18.89
C PHE A 643 2.98 -5.45 17.71
N THR A 644 4.27 -5.10 17.71
CA THR A 644 5.27 -5.60 16.76
C THR A 644 6.57 -5.91 17.47
N ILE A 645 7.36 -6.81 16.86
CA ILE A 645 8.71 -7.14 17.28
C ILE A 645 9.65 -6.77 16.14
N SER A 646 10.68 -5.99 16.44
CA SER A 646 11.76 -5.67 15.50
C SER A 646 13.09 -6.14 16.05
N LYS A 647 13.90 -6.76 15.18
CA LYS A 647 15.30 -7.07 15.50
C LYS A 647 16.14 -5.79 15.42
N VAL A 648 16.99 -5.55 16.38
CA VAL A 648 17.90 -4.38 16.39
C VAL A 648 19.26 -4.83 15.87
N ASP A 649 19.49 -4.58 14.58
CA ASP A 649 20.76 -4.85 13.90
C ASP A 649 21.42 -3.52 13.47
N ASP A 650 22.73 -3.40 13.58
CA ASP A 650 23.47 -2.17 13.27
C ASP A 650 22.87 -0.90 13.91
N GLY A 651 22.30 -1.04 15.11
CA GLY A 651 21.70 0.05 15.88
C GLY A 651 20.35 0.56 15.36
N TYR A 652 19.68 -0.11 14.43
CA TYR A 652 18.33 0.26 13.99
C TYR A 652 17.37 -0.94 13.96
N PRO A 653 16.07 -0.70 14.20
CA PRO A 653 15.08 -1.77 14.22
C PRO A 653 14.70 -2.23 12.81
N VAL A 654 14.64 -3.55 12.62
CA VAL A 654 14.14 -4.23 11.42
C VAL A 654 12.92 -5.07 11.82
N LEU A 655 11.76 -4.72 11.27
CA LEU A 655 10.50 -5.37 11.61
C LEU A 655 10.52 -6.86 11.21
N LEU A 656 10.03 -7.73 12.10
CA LEU A 656 9.69 -9.11 11.77
C LEU A 656 8.25 -9.15 11.24
N ASN A 657 8.05 -9.72 10.06
CA ASN A 657 6.75 -9.73 9.39
C ASN A 657 5.92 -10.97 9.76
N TYR A 658 5.56 -11.10 11.04
CA TYR A 658 4.62 -12.14 11.46
C TYR A 658 3.23 -11.92 10.84
N PRO A 659 2.43 -12.98 10.67
CA PRO A 659 1.03 -12.84 10.27
C PRO A 659 0.23 -11.95 11.23
N GLU A 660 -0.85 -11.34 10.73
CA GLU A 660 -1.77 -10.51 11.52
C GLU A 660 -2.70 -11.37 12.39
N GLU A 661 -2.12 -12.32 13.12
CA GLU A 661 -2.82 -13.27 14.00
C GLU A 661 -2.78 -12.81 15.46
N GLY A 662 -3.62 -13.43 16.30
CA GLY A 662 -3.73 -13.13 17.72
C GLY A 662 -2.52 -13.60 18.53
N TYR A 663 -2.23 -12.89 19.61
CA TYR A 663 -1.23 -13.28 20.61
C TYR A 663 -1.42 -14.72 21.13
N ASN A 664 -2.67 -15.15 21.32
CA ASN A 664 -2.99 -16.47 21.85
C ASN A 664 -2.43 -17.60 20.98
N ASP A 665 -2.48 -17.46 19.67
CA ASP A 665 -2.03 -18.48 18.71
C ASP A 665 -0.51 -18.41 18.47
N MET A 666 0.07 -17.22 18.52
CA MET A 666 1.47 -17.02 18.11
C MET A 666 2.46 -17.07 19.28
N PHE A 667 2.19 -16.42 20.39
CA PHE A 667 3.20 -16.13 21.43
C PHE A 667 2.85 -16.66 22.81
N LYS A 668 1.61 -16.95 23.13
CA LYS A 668 1.18 -17.44 24.45
C LYS A 668 1.82 -18.79 24.82
N GLY A 669 1.99 -19.65 23.84
CA GLY A 669 2.65 -20.96 23.98
C GLY A 669 4.19 -20.89 23.97
N GLY A 670 4.74 -19.72 23.68
CA GLY A 670 6.15 -19.50 23.34
C GLY A 670 6.39 -19.64 21.84
N ALA A 671 7.32 -18.82 21.33
CA ALA A 671 7.74 -18.79 19.93
C ALA A 671 9.25 -18.94 19.80
N LYS A 672 9.70 -19.65 18.76
CA LYS A 672 11.12 -19.69 18.39
C LYS A 672 11.45 -18.43 17.60
N ILE A 673 12.52 -17.76 18.01
CA ILE A 673 13.04 -16.54 17.40
C ILE A 673 14.57 -16.60 17.37
N ASP A 674 15.20 -16.01 16.38
CA ASP A 674 16.65 -15.99 16.26
C ASP A 674 17.29 -15.30 17.46
N GLU A 675 18.45 -15.78 17.87
CA GLU A 675 19.25 -15.11 18.90
C GLU A 675 19.60 -13.68 18.46
N GLY A 676 19.54 -12.73 19.38
CA GLY A 676 19.81 -11.32 19.09
C GLY A 676 19.10 -10.35 20.01
N ASN A 677 19.11 -9.08 19.63
CA ASN A 677 18.49 -8.01 20.39
C ASN A 677 17.23 -7.51 19.69
N TYR A 678 16.22 -7.20 20.46
CA TYR A 678 14.89 -6.91 19.94
C TYR A 678 14.25 -5.71 20.63
N VAL A 679 13.31 -5.09 19.96
CA VAL A 679 12.37 -4.13 20.54
C VAL A 679 10.95 -4.59 20.26
N LEU A 680 10.17 -4.76 21.33
CA LEU A 680 8.73 -4.94 21.32
C LEU A 680 8.08 -3.57 21.41
N ILE A 681 7.23 -3.23 20.45
CA ILE A 681 6.50 -1.97 20.41
C ILE A 681 5.02 -2.27 20.61
N THR A 682 4.41 -1.58 21.57
CA THR A 682 2.96 -1.55 21.78
C THR A 682 2.48 -0.11 21.76
N GLY A 683 1.19 0.10 21.49
CA GLY A 683 0.62 1.43 21.57
C GLY A 683 -0.89 1.41 21.67
N THR A 684 -1.42 2.40 22.38
CA THR A 684 -2.84 2.66 22.45
C THR A 684 -3.15 3.97 21.76
N ARG A 685 -3.94 3.91 20.70
CA ARG A 685 -4.38 5.11 19.98
C ARG A 685 -5.61 5.71 20.67
N LEU A 686 -5.55 7.01 20.92
CA LEU A 686 -6.64 7.78 21.48
C LEU A 686 -7.56 8.30 20.38
N GLY A 687 -8.79 8.69 20.72
CA GLY A 687 -9.79 9.19 19.78
C GLY A 687 -9.33 10.43 18.98
N ASN A 688 -8.54 11.33 19.59
CA ASN A 688 -7.95 12.48 18.91
C ASN A 688 -6.79 12.14 17.98
N GLY A 689 -6.41 10.86 17.91
CA GLY A 689 -5.31 10.35 17.08
C GLY A 689 -3.94 10.28 17.78
N SER A 690 -3.81 10.82 19.00
CA SER A 690 -2.58 10.66 19.80
C SER A 690 -2.32 9.20 20.15
N VAL A 691 -1.07 8.87 20.46
CA VAL A 691 -0.67 7.50 20.79
C VAL A 691 0.13 7.44 22.08
N LEU A 692 -0.25 6.54 22.97
CA LEU A 692 0.51 6.14 24.14
C LEU A 692 1.37 4.92 23.78
N ALA A 693 2.58 5.17 23.28
CA ALA A 693 3.50 4.11 22.83
C ALA A 693 4.41 3.63 23.95
N ARG A 694 4.79 2.34 23.90
CA ARG A 694 5.76 1.71 24.78
C ARG A 694 6.74 0.86 23.97
N LEU A 695 8.03 1.07 24.19
CA LEU A 695 9.14 0.34 23.57
C LEU A 695 9.81 -0.48 24.66
N CYS A 696 9.84 -1.80 24.53
CA CYS A 696 10.50 -2.71 25.45
C CYS A 696 11.68 -3.38 24.72
N PHE A 697 12.91 -3.08 25.15
CA PHE A 697 14.13 -3.67 24.59
C PHE A 697 14.55 -4.89 25.41
N PHE A 698 14.86 -5.99 24.72
CA PHE A 698 15.26 -7.25 25.32
C PHE A 698 16.18 -8.06 24.41
N GLY A 699 16.89 -9.02 25.00
CA GLY A 699 17.75 -9.96 24.26
C GLY A 699 17.16 -11.35 24.23
N ILE A 700 17.35 -12.06 23.13
CA ILE A 700 17.06 -13.48 22.99
C ILE A 700 18.37 -14.25 23.02
N ASN A 701 18.42 -15.30 23.84
CA ASN A 701 19.56 -16.19 24.02
C ASN A 701 19.07 -17.64 23.92
N HIS A 702 19.84 -18.48 23.22
CA HIS A 702 19.49 -19.90 23.05
C HIS A 702 19.56 -20.72 24.34
N SER A 703 20.32 -20.24 25.34
CA SER A 703 20.53 -20.99 26.58
C SER A 703 19.37 -20.92 27.56
N ASN A 704 18.53 -19.90 27.47
CA ASN A 704 17.41 -19.66 28.39
C ASN A 704 16.18 -19.14 27.66
N ALA A 705 14.99 -19.51 28.14
CA ALA A 705 13.77 -18.86 27.69
C ALA A 705 13.77 -17.38 28.12
N THR A 706 13.39 -16.49 27.21
CA THR A 706 13.20 -15.06 27.52
C THR A 706 11.72 -14.80 27.76
N ASP A 707 11.42 -14.29 28.95
CA ASP A 707 10.06 -13.85 29.32
C ASP A 707 9.95 -12.34 29.11
N THR A 708 8.87 -11.89 28.47
CA THR A 708 8.55 -10.46 28.33
C THR A 708 7.04 -10.23 28.48
N ASP A 709 6.67 -9.07 29.01
CA ASP A 709 5.27 -8.69 29.20
C ASP A 709 4.76 -7.85 28.02
N LEU A 710 3.63 -8.26 27.46
CA LEU A 710 2.86 -7.49 26.50
C LEU A 710 1.97 -6.48 27.24
N VAL A 711 2.47 -5.27 27.40
CA VAL A 711 1.83 -4.21 28.21
C VAL A 711 1.32 -3.09 27.29
N PHE A 712 0.06 -2.71 27.47
CA PHE A 712 -0.56 -1.56 26.81
C PHE A 712 -0.75 -0.44 27.84
N ARG A 713 -0.34 0.76 27.47
CA ARG A 713 -0.63 1.96 28.25
C ARG A 713 -2.09 2.36 28.05
N THR A 714 -2.74 2.82 29.09
CA THR A 714 -4.15 3.24 29.07
C THR A 714 -4.28 4.66 29.63
N SER A 715 -5.33 5.35 29.17
CA SER A 715 -5.76 6.62 29.74
C SER A 715 -7.20 6.46 30.26
N ASP A 716 -7.44 6.84 31.51
CA ASP A 716 -8.76 6.79 32.10
C ASP A 716 -9.64 7.98 31.71
N THR A 717 -9.03 9.05 31.20
CA THR A 717 -9.71 10.33 30.88
C THR A 717 -10.01 10.49 29.38
N ASP A 718 -9.24 9.86 28.51
CA ASP A 718 -9.34 10.04 27.07
C ASP A 718 -10.14 8.93 26.39
N VAL A 719 -10.83 9.29 25.32
CA VAL A 719 -11.52 8.33 24.46
C VAL A 719 -10.50 7.51 23.70
N GLN A 720 -10.56 6.19 23.80
CA GLN A 720 -9.63 5.25 23.16
C GLN A 720 -10.27 4.62 21.92
N VAL A 721 -9.47 4.27 20.93
CA VAL A 721 -9.91 3.40 19.83
C VAL A 721 -9.98 1.97 20.37
N ILE A 722 -11.15 1.35 20.25
CA ILE A 722 -11.47 0.03 20.80
C ILE A 722 -11.63 -1.05 19.76
N GLY A 723 -11.56 -0.70 18.47
CA GLY A 723 -11.66 -1.63 17.35
C GLY A 723 -11.69 -0.91 16.02
N ASN A 724 -11.66 -1.68 14.95
CA ASN A 724 -11.79 -1.20 13.57
C ASN A 724 -12.90 -1.98 12.88
N PHE A 725 -13.63 -1.31 12.00
CA PHE A 725 -14.74 -1.89 11.25
C PHE A 725 -14.86 -1.18 9.89
N ASN A 726 -15.20 -1.90 8.84
CA ASN A 726 -15.16 -1.38 7.47
C ASN A 726 -16.36 -0.49 7.13
N SER A 727 -16.15 0.81 7.01
CA SER A 727 -17.19 1.78 6.64
C SER A 727 -17.68 1.66 5.17
N GLU A 728 -17.01 0.86 4.33
CA GLU A 728 -17.48 0.55 2.97
C GLU A 728 -18.58 -0.52 2.93
N ASP A 729 -18.90 -1.13 4.07
CA ASP A 729 -19.97 -2.11 4.16
C ASP A 729 -21.31 -1.53 3.75
N LYS A 730 -22.07 -2.36 3.03
CA LYS A 730 -23.28 -1.94 2.33
C LYS A 730 -24.53 -2.28 3.12
N TYR A 731 -25.46 -1.34 3.12
CA TYR A 731 -26.80 -1.48 3.66
C TYR A 731 -27.83 -1.00 2.64
N TYR A 732 -29.09 -1.38 2.80
CA TYR A 732 -30.20 -0.86 1.99
C TYR A 732 -30.83 0.34 2.68
N ASP A 733 -30.74 1.51 2.06
CA ASP A 733 -31.25 2.80 2.56
C ASP A 733 -32.74 2.97 2.21
N PHE A 734 -33.57 3.18 3.23
CA PHE A 734 -35.02 3.31 3.03
C PHE A 734 -35.45 4.60 2.34
N ALA A 735 -34.77 5.70 2.59
CA ALA A 735 -35.12 7.00 2.03
C ALA A 735 -34.83 7.07 0.52
N THR A 736 -33.71 6.52 0.09
CA THR A 736 -33.31 6.51 -1.33
C THR A 736 -33.70 5.23 -2.06
N LYS A 737 -34.16 4.21 -1.34
CA LYS A 737 -34.51 2.88 -1.87
C LYS A 737 -33.38 2.25 -2.69
N SER A 738 -32.16 2.37 -2.21
CA SER A 738 -30.96 1.89 -2.89
C SER A 738 -29.93 1.36 -1.90
N THR A 739 -29.04 0.50 -2.40
CA THR A 739 -27.88 0.02 -1.63
C THR A 739 -26.81 1.11 -1.57
N LYS A 740 -26.32 1.40 -0.37
CA LYS A 740 -25.28 2.39 -0.09
C LYS A 740 -24.22 1.79 0.82
N SER A 741 -22.99 2.32 0.79
CA SER A 741 -22.03 2.09 1.86
C SER A 741 -22.30 3.03 3.04
N LEU A 742 -21.87 2.63 4.23
CA LEU A 742 -21.95 3.51 5.41
C LEU A 742 -21.17 4.80 5.15
N LEU A 743 -19.95 4.70 4.59
CA LEU A 743 -19.12 5.85 4.23
C LEU A 743 -19.84 6.84 3.31
N SER A 744 -20.53 6.34 2.27
CA SER A 744 -21.29 7.21 1.33
C SER A 744 -22.45 7.94 1.99
N THR A 745 -22.97 7.43 3.11
CA THR A 745 -24.09 8.02 3.87
C THR A 745 -23.61 8.95 4.97
N THR A 746 -22.59 8.53 5.73
CA THR A 746 -22.12 9.23 6.92
C THR A 746 -21.20 10.39 6.57
N GLY A 747 -20.56 10.33 5.41
CA GLY A 747 -19.61 11.35 4.99
C GLY A 747 -18.37 11.35 5.89
N ARG A 748 -17.83 12.52 6.14
CA ARG A 748 -16.58 12.72 6.90
C ARG A 748 -16.83 12.90 8.38
N GLY A 749 -15.91 12.37 9.20
CA GLY A 749 -15.92 12.52 10.65
C GLY A 749 -16.52 11.32 11.36
N TYR A 750 -16.90 11.55 12.61
CA TYR A 750 -17.55 10.51 13.42
C TYR A 750 -19.03 10.36 13.06
N TYR A 751 -19.51 9.14 13.17
CA TYR A 751 -20.92 8.79 12.99
C TYR A 751 -21.33 7.74 14.02
N ILE A 752 -22.63 7.57 14.19
CA ILE A 752 -23.23 6.52 15.03
C ILE A 752 -23.86 5.47 14.14
N LEU A 753 -23.59 4.20 14.41
CA LEU A 753 -24.25 3.06 13.79
C LEU A 753 -24.98 2.28 14.89
N GLY A 754 -26.30 2.05 14.68
CA GLY A 754 -27.13 1.26 15.57
C GLY A 754 -27.72 0.05 14.85
N LEU A 755 -27.53 -1.16 15.40
CA LEU A 755 -28.20 -2.37 14.96
C LEU A 755 -29.32 -2.68 15.96
N ILE A 756 -30.56 -2.73 15.52
CA ILE A 756 -31.74 -2.85 16.41
C ILE A 756 -32.64 -4.02 16.02
N ASN A 757 -33.41 -4.50 17.01
CA ASN A 757 -34.54 -5.38 16.79
C ASN A 757 -35.87 -4.58 16.96
N PRO A 758 -36.85 -4.75 16.05
CA PRO A 758 -38.11 -4.03 16.16
C PRO A 758 -38.92 -4.47 17.35
N ASN A 759 -39.59 -3.54 18.05
CA ASN A 759 -40.46 -3.79 19.20
C ASN A 759 -39.80 -4.59 20.31
N HIS A 760 -38.48 -4.53 20.40
CA HIS A 760 -37.67 -5.18 21.44
C HIS A 760 -37.34 -4.15 22.52
N GLU A 761 -37.66 -4.45 23.78
CA GLU A 761 -37.56 -3.49 24.88
C GLU A 761 -36.20 -2.79 24.96
N PRO A 762 -35.04 -3.47 24.93
CA PRO A 762 -33.73 -2.80 24.93
C PRO A 762 -33.53 -1.87 23.74
N SER A 763 -34.02 -2.25 22.55
CA SER A 763 -33.93 -1.41 21.34
C SER A 763 -34.82 -0.18 21.43
N ASN A 764 -36.07 -0.34 21.93
CA ASN A 764 -36.98 0.78 22.13
C ASN A 764 -36.43 1.75 23.17
N HIS A 765 -35.86 1.24 24.28
CA HIS A 765 -35.23 2.05 25.29
C HIS A 765 -34.06 2.89 24.71
N ALA A 766 -33.17 2.27 23.93
CA ALA A 766 -32.06 2.95 23.26
C ALA A 766 -32.56 4.07 22.33
N LEU A 767 -33.62 3.82 21.56
CA LEU A 767 -34.20 4.85 20.67
C LEU A 767 -34.84 6.00 21.48
N HIS A 768 -35.51 5.73 22.59
CA HIS A 768 -36.05 6.79 23.48
C HIS A 768 -34.92 7.59 24.14
N ASP A 769 -33.86 6.96 24.57
CA ASP A 769 -32.64 7.66 25.06
C ASP A 769 -32.08 8.61 24.01
N ILE A 770 -32.04 8.21 22.73
CA ILE A 770 -31.60 9.05 21.62
C ILE A 770 -32.59 10.21 21.38
N GLU A 771 -33.90 9.96 21.45
CA GLU A 771 -34.91 11.02 21.36
C GLU A 771 -34.79 12.06 22.49
N SER A 772 -34.42 11.63 23.70
CA SER A 772 -34.30 12.51 24.87
C SER A 772 -33.21 13.58 24.71
N VAL A 773 -32.21 13.31 23.94
CA VAL A 773 -31.07 14.21 23.63
C VAL A 773 -30.98 14.54 22.13
N ALA A 774 -32.13 14.55 21.44
CA ALA A 774 -32.19 14.77 20.00
C ALA A 774 -31.60 16.14 19.57
N ALA A 775 -31.80 17.17 20.38
CA ALA A 775 -31.29 18.51 20.11
C ALA A 775 -29.74 18.55 20.07
N GLU A 776 -29.08 17.81 20.96
CA GLU A 776 -27.61 17.72 21.03
C GLU A 776 -27.07 16.93 19.82
N PHE A 777 -27.74 15.88 19.38
CA PHE A 777 -27.36 15.16 18.14
C PHE A 777 -27.57 16.02 16.89
N GLU A 778 -28.64 16.82 16.83
CA GLU A 778 -28.86 17.76 15.73
C GLU A 778 -27.81 18.87 15.71
N GLN A 779 -27.40 19.36 16.88
CA GLN A 779 -26.31 20.35 17.01
C GLN A 779 -24.96 19.74 16.59
N TRP A 780 -24.69 18.48 16.94
CA TRP A 780 -23.51 17.76 16.50
C TRP A 780 -23.47 17.59 14.97
N GLY A 781 -24.63 17.35 14.33
CA GLY A 781 -24.79 17.25 12.89
C GLY A 781 -24.28 15.97 12.24
N GLY A 782 -23.64 15.07 13.01
CA GLY A 782 -23.19 13.76 12.51
C GLY A 782 -24.36 12.81 12.23
N LYS A 783 -24.14 11.86 11.34
CA LYS A 783 -25.18 10.88 10.97
C LYS A 783 -25.33 9.78 12.00
N ILE A 784 -26.59 9.37 12.23
CA ILE A 784 -26.95 8.20 13.02
C ILE A 784 -27.62 7.21 12.07
N VAL A 785 -26.93 6.12 11.73
CA VAL A 785 -27.47 5.08 10.84
C VAL A 785 -28.04 3.97 11.71
N VAL A 786 -29.34 3.72 11.59
CA VAL A 786 -30.07 2.69 12.34
C VAL A 786 -30.52 1.60 11.40
N LEU A 787 -30.00 0.39 11.61
CA LEU A 787 -30.21 -0.76 10.72
C LEU A 787 -31.04 -1.85 11.40
N PHE A 788 -31.97 -2.38 10.65
CA PHE A 788 -32.70 -3.61 10.96
C PHE A 788 -32.00 -4.82 10.35
N ALA A 789 -32.25 -6.01 10.89
CA ALA A 789 -31.66 -7.24 10.36
C ALA A 789 -32.10 -7.53 8.91
N ASP A 790 -33.37 -7.25 8.61
CA ASP A 790 -33.96 -7.46 7.30
C ASP A 790 -35.19 -6.54 7.08
N GLU A 791 -35.75 -6.59 5.89
CA GLU A 791 -36.91 -5.77 5.52
C GLU A 791 -38.17 -6.14 6.31
N ASP A 792 -38.36 -7.41 6.67
CA ASP A 792 -39.53 -7.87 7.43
C ASP A 792 -39.46 -7.41 8.91
N ALA A 793 -38.23 -7.34 9.46
CA ALA A 793 -37.98 -6.71 10.75
C ALA A 793 -38.42 -5.24 10.72
N SER A 794 -38.05 -4.48 9.68
CA SER A 794 -38.42 -3.06 9.54
C SER A 794 -39.93 -2.82 9.45
N LYS A 795 -40.67 -3.70 8.78
CA LYS A 795 -42.15 -3.62 8.66
C LYS A 795 -42.87 -3.79 9.99
N ARG A 796 -42.24 -4.49 10.95
CA ARG A 796 -42.79 -4.70 12.29
C ARG A 796 -42.51 -3.54 13.25
N HIS A 797 -41.62 -2.60 12.89
CA HIS A 797 -41.26 -1.48 13.73
C HIS A 797 -42.42 -0.48 13.88
N LYS A 798 -42.67 -0.02 15.09
CA LYS A 798 -43.73 0.94 15.41
C LYS A 798 -43.27 2.38 15.21
N TRP A 799 -43.12 2.82 13.98
CA TRP A 799 -42.64 4.15 13.59
C TRP A 799 -43.36 5.31 14.32
N ALA A 800 -44.62 5.12 14.69
CA ALA A 800 -45.42 6.15 15.40
C ALA A 800 -44.95 6.45 16.83
N GLU A 801 -44.19 5.55 17.44
CA GLU A 801 -43.66 5.71 18.79
C GLU A 801 -42.39 6.58 18.83
N PHE A 802 -41.64 6.70 17.71
CA PHE A 802 -40.32 7.37 17.60
C PHE A 802 -40.38 8.62 16.72
N LYS A 803 -41.26 9.57 17.02
CA LYS A 803 -41.47 10.78 16.17
C LYS A 803 -40.48 11.91 16.43
N LYS A 804 -39.76 11.86 17.54
CA LYS A 804 -38.81 12.91 17.96
C LYS A 804 -37.33 12.53 17.75
N MET A 805 -37.09 11.52 16.95
CA MET A 805 -35.73 11.15 16.58
C MET A 805 -35.00 12.31 15.88
N PRO A 806 -33.68 12.50 16.11
CA PRO A 806 -32.91 13.54 15.44
C PRO A 806 -33.07 13.48 13.90
N ASN A 807 -33.10 14.64 13.25
CA ASN A 807 -33.20 14.74 11.79
C ASN A 807 -31.96 14.17 11.04
N THR A 808 -30.89 13.87 11.77
CA THR A 808 -29.67 13.23 11.26
C THR A 808 -29.78 11.72 11.17
N VAL A 809 -30.87 11.10 11.66
CA VAL A 809 -31.06 9.65 11.63
C VAL A 809 -31.41 9.16 10.21
N VAL A 810 -30.73 8.11 9.79
CA VAL A 810 -30.95 7.37 8.54
C VAL A 810 -31.34 5.94 8.88
N TYR A 811 -32.41 5.42 8.29
CA TYR A 811 -32.86 4.04 8.51
C TYR A 811 -32.60 3.14 7.32
N GLY A 812 -32.27 1.88 7.58
CA GLY A 812 -32.03 0.89 6.54
C GLY A 812 -32.04 -0.55 7.04
N THR A 813 -31.66 -1.47 6.19
CA THR A 813 -31.44 -2.88 6.54
C THR A 813 -30.00 -3.29 6.27
N ASP A 814 -29.46 -4.07 7.18
CA ASP A 814 -28.17 -4.77 7.02
C ASP A 814 -28.30 -5.85 5.93
N LEU A 815 -27.48 -5.77 4.91
CA LEU A 815 -27.55 -6.72 3.80
C LEU A 815 -26.90 -8.05 4.20
N ASN A 816 -27.72 -9.09 4.31
CA ASN A 816 -27.30 -10.44 4.68
C ASN A 816 -26.61 -10.54 6.05
N GLY A 817 -26.80 -9.57 6.93
CA GLY A 817 -26.17 -9.54 8.24
C GLY A 817 -24.68 -9.21 8.25
N ALA A 818 -24.13 -8.75 7.12
CA ALA A 818 -22.70 -8.55 6.92
C ALA A 818 -22.11 -7.54 7.92
N ILE A 819 -22.79 -6.42 8.16
CA ILE A 819 -22.35 -5.39 9.12
C ILE A 819 -22.39 -5.93 10.55
N ALA A 820 -23.43 -6.69 10.91
CA ALA A 820 -23.54 -7.28 12.24
C ALA A 820 -22.43 -8.31 12.50
N ASP A 821 -22.14 -9.16 11.52
CA ASP A 821 -21.09 -10.18 11.62
C ASP A 821 -19.71 -9.54 11.73
N GLU A 822 -19.43 -8.51 10.95
CA GLU A 822 -18.16 -7.80 11.02
C GLU A 822 -17.97 -7.06 12.35
N LEU A 823 -18.97 -6.33 12.84
CA LEU A 823 -18.91 -5.66 14.14
C LEU A 823 -18.67 -6.67 15.27
N LYS A 824 -19.35 -7.82 15.20
CA LYS A 824 -19.17 -8.89 16.18
C LYS A 824 -17.73 -9.39 16.21
N GLN A 825 -17.13 -9.60 15.07
CA GLN A 825 -15.74 -10.04 14.94
C GLN A 825 -14.75 -8.93 15.34
N ALA A 826 -14.93 -7.73 14.82
CA ALA A 826 -14.02 -6.60 15.04
C ALA A 826 -13.97 -6.13 16.50
N LEU A 827 -15.09 -6.23 17.23
CA LEU A 827 -15.21 -5.78 18.61
C LEU A 827 -15.27 -6.94 19.61
N ASN A 828 -15.05 -8.17 19.14
CA ASN A 828 -15.10 -9.41 19.95
C ASN A 828 -16.38 -9.51 20.78
N LEU A 829 -17.54 -9.22 20.16
CA LEU A 829 -18.83 -9.31 20.86
C LEU A 829 -19.23 -10.77 21.00
N GLY A 830 -19.43 -11.22 22.24
CA GLY A 830 -19.75 -12.64 22.54
C GLY A 830 -21.09 -13.14 21.99
N SER A 831 -21.96 -12.25 21.53
CA SER A 831 -23.30 -12.57 21.01
C SER A 831 -23.82 -11.45 20.09
N ASP A 832 -24.92 -11.71 19.37
CA ASP A 832 -25.69 -10.70 18.62
C ASP A 832 -26.84 -10.15 19.47
N ASN A 833 -26.57 -9.77 20.72
CA ASN A 833 -27.59 -9.16 21.58
C ASN A 833 -27.81 -7.71 21.17
N ARG A 834 -28.87 -7.45 20.43
CA ARG A 834 -29.28 -6.10 20.02
C ARG A 834 -30.09 -5.40 21.13
N PRO A 835 -30.00 -4.05 21.24
CA PRO A 835 -29.30 -3.17 20.29
C PRO A 835 -27.78 -3.22 20.45
N ILE A 836 -27.08 -2.95 19.32
CA ILE A 836 -25.65 -2.66 19.32
C ILE A 836 -25.51 -1.25 18.77
N PHE A 837 -24.91 -0.34 19.55
CA PHE A 837 -24.59 1.01 19.11
C PHE A 837 -23.09 1.24 19.15
N VAL A 838 -22.54 1.78 18.08
CA VAL A 838 -21.12 2.14 18.01
C VAL A 838 -20.97 3.59 17.55
N ILE A 839 -19.91 4.26 18.01
CA ILE A 839 -19.41 5.49 17.42
C ILE A 839 -18.13 5.13 16.66
N ALA A 840 -18.14 5.39 15.38
CA ALA A 840 -17.01 5.12 14.51
C ALA A 840 -16.69 6.33 13.63
N ASP A 841 -15.53 6.32 12.96
CA ASP A 841 -15.16 7.38 12.02
C ASP A 841 -14.87 6.84 10.62
N THR A 842 -14.60 7.75 9.68
CA THR A 842 -14.30 7.46 8.28
C THR A 842 -13.01 6.66 8.07
N PHE A 843 -12.20 6.48 9.12
CA PHE A 843 -11.00 5.63 9.12
C PHE A 843 -11.25 4.26 9.74
N ASN A 844 -12.51 3.86 9.83
CA ASN A 844 -12.93 2.58 10.39
C ASN A 844 -12.62 2.41 11.89
N ARG A 845 -12.25 3.49 12.61
CA ARG A 845 -11.93 3.42 14.04
C ARG A 845 -13.21 3.48 14.86
N VAL A 846 -13.41 2.50 15.73
CA VAL A 846 -14.49 2.48 16.70
C VAL A 846 -13.99 3.02 18.03
N VAL A 847 -14.69 3.99 18.59
CA VAL A 847 -14.32 4.69 19.84
C VAL A 847 -15.34 4.51 20.96
N PHE A 848 -16.51 3.92 20.65
CA PHE A 848 -17.56 3.59 21.61
C PHE A 848 -18.33 2.37 21.15
N VAL A 849 -18.70 1.50 22.07
CA VAL A 849 -19.63 0.40 21.83
C VAL A 849 -20.54 0.23 23.04
N SER A 850 -21.82 0.02 22.75
CA SER A 850 -22.85 -0.42 23.73
C SER A 850 -23.60 -1.59 23.14
N GLN A 851 -23.80 -2.65 23.93
CA GLN A 851 -24.54 -3.84 23.52
C GLN A 851 -25.60 -4.21 24.55
N GLY A 852 -26.79 -4.50 24.06
CA GLY A 852 -27.92 -4.88 24.91
C GLY A 852 -28.55 -3.69 25.64
N TYR A 853 -29.12 -3.96 26.80
CA TYR A 853 -29.83 -2.96 27.61
C TYR A 853 -28.85 -1.99 28.28
N THR A 854 -28.88 -0.72 27.90
CA THR A 854 -28.03 0.34 28.46
C THR A 854 -28.90 1.53 28.86
N ILE A 855 -28.79 1.99 30.10
CA ILE A 855 -29.50 3.16 30.58
C ILE A 855 -28.72 4.44 30.25
N GLY A 856 -29.40 5.47 29.75
CA GLY A 856 -28.76 6.75 29.37
C GLY A 856 -27.81 6.66 28.17
N LEU A 857 -28.09 5.75 27.24
CA LEU A 857 -27.25 5.54 26.07
C LEU A 857 -27.04 6.83 25.25
N GLY A 858 -28.10 7.62 25.04
CA GLY A 858 -28.04 8.90 24.34
C GLY A 858 -27.01 9.86 24.96
N GLU A 859 -27.12 10.06 26.29
CA GLU A 859 -26.18 10.91 27.05
C GLU A 859 -24.75 10.36 27.00
N GLN A 860 -24.57 9.04 27.13
CA GLN A 860 -23.25 8.43 27.04
C GLN A 860 -22.58 8.71 25.67
N MET A 861 -23.32 8.54 24.58
CA MET A 861 -22.81 8.82 23.22
C MET A 861 -22.51 10.32 23.05
N ILE A 862 -23.35 11.22 23.50
CA ILE A 862 -23.10 12.67 23.45
C ILE A 862 -21.84 13.04 24.25
N ASN A 863 -21.65 12.48 25.44
CA ASN A 863 -20.46 12.71 26.25
C ASN A 863 -19.17 12.26 25.54
N VAL A 864 -19.20 11.14 24.83
CA VAL A 864 -18.07 10.69 24.01
C VAL A 864 -17.83 11.67 22.85
N ILE A 865 -18.87 12.11 22.17
CA ILE A 865 -18.79 13.08 21.06
C ILE A 865 -18.21 14.42 21.54
N HIS A 866 -18.60 14.93 22.71
CA HIS A 866 -18.04 16.15 23.28
C HIS A 866 -16.54 16.00 23.54
N LYS A 867 -16.11 14.91 24.18
CA LYS A 867 -14.68 14.62 24.41
C LYS A 867 -13.86 14.52 23.10
N LEU A 868 -14.45 13.97 22.04
CA LEU A 868 -13.79 13.90 20.72
C LEU A 868 -13.67 15.27 20.07
N ASN A 869 -14.51 16.23 20.40
CA ASN A 869 -14.50 17.59 19.86
C ASN A 869 -13.68 18.57 20.72
N GLU A 870 -13.42 18.30 21.99
CA GLU A 870 -12.57 19.13 22.87
C GLU A 870 -11.10 19.22 22.41
N GLY A 871 -10.68 18.31 21.53
CA GLY A 871 -9.33 18.27 20.94
C GLY A 871 -9.22 18.87 19.53
N LYS A 872 -10.29 19.51 19.01
CA LYS A 872 -10.32 20.11 17.67
C LYS A 872 -10.06 21.61 17.69
#